data_56b8a1495168d708e716f3ff5a762f4d
#
_entry.id   56b8a1495168d708e716f3ff5a762f4d
#
_cell.length_a   1.000
_cell.length_b   1.000
_cell.length_c   1.000
_cell.angle_alpha   90.00
_cell.angle_beta   90.00
_cell.angle_gamma   90.00
#
_symmetry.space_group_name_H-M   'P 1'
#
loop_
_entity.id
_entity.type
_entity.pdbx_description
1 polymer ?
#
loop_
_entity_poly.entity_id
_entity_poly.type
_entity_poly.pdbx_seq_one_letter_code
_entity_poly.pdbx_strand_id
1 'polypeptide(L)'
;LNLAVYGVDTRSDGGFSIPNMRVGGPYTIKISYVGFKDFQVDNVFLQLGSKYTVNAKLTENATMLDGVEISSGRSSIFGRGRTGSETNISSEALTKLPTISRSAQDFYRATPASDGVSFAGRNDQYNNFTVDGAIFNNPFGLDAATPGGQADAQPISLDAIKQITVSLAPYDVTQAGFTGASVNAVTKSGTNKFKGAVFGYTRNQDLTGGKVSGEKIVVPDLSQNQYGFALGGPIIKNKLFFFVNAEIDQRSDLGSTAIAAAPGRSGSNVSRVAKSDLDAVASALQTRYQYQTGPYEGYLHNTNSTKAILKLDYQISKSSTLTATYNILDAFKQKPAHPSAIGRRGPDLTTLQYFNSGYQINNKINSAIVELRTLFGNAAANKVQVGYTTFRDARDPFSAPFPVININKDGIRYIVAGQEPFSVFNRLNQKVFQFTDNFNIYKGRHTYTIGTSLEAFSFDNSFNLNAYGGTFGPGYESTAAFLDSVRTGGFDNEVAAARATSQANGGEGGTAGKGWALAETNVGQFAFYLQDEWTVNKKLTLTYGLRMDMPLYFNTSSKIEENIKRNCCYDPTITWYDEQGSPQKFDHTQLPKQVPLFSPRIGFNYDMGSEGKTAQLRGGTGFFTGRLPFVWIGNQVANPNFFFYNFTDPNFKFPQVWRSNLGYDRKMGDWVFTMDILYTKDLHAAMVRNYGLKLPTGTLKGPDTRPIYTNNDRTLVFGGATNAYIFSNTKVGYSFNTSVQLRRNFKNGQIMLGYNYLDAKDASSVEAEISSDAFDRNPAINHVNNALLAPSLFGTKHRFIGSAFKTFEYGPWATTVSTFVQYAQGGTTQNDNVADFRFSYTYSG
;
A
#
# COMPACT_ATOMS: atom_id res chain seq x y z
N LEU A 1 22.49 -30.61 -10.85
CA LEU A 1 21.82 -29.62 -10.00
C LEU A 1 22.85 -28.89 -9.12
N ASN A 2 23.71 -28.01 -9.68
CA ASN A 2 24.64 -27.22 -8.85
C ASN A 2 24.02 -25.85 -8.59
N LEU A 3 23.25 -25.76 -7.52
CA LEU A 3 22.81 -24.55 -6.86
C LEU A 3 23.94 -24.03 -5.94
N ALA A 4 23.84 -22.77 -5.47
CA ALA A 4 24.78 -22.21 -4.51
C ALA A 4 25.04 -23.22 -3.36
N VAL A 5 26.30 -23.52 -3.08
CA VAL A 5 26.68 -24.43 -2.00
C VAL A 5 26.86 -23.59 -0.74
N TYR A 6 26.12 -23.89 0.30
CA TYR A 6 26.28 -23.36 1.64
C TYR A 6 26.91 -24.47 2.51
N GLY A 7 27.88 -24.14 3.32
CA GLY A 7 28.51 -25.12 4.21
C GLY A 7 28.85 -24.49 5.55
N VAL A 8 28.60 -25.24 6.63
CA VAL A 8 29.02 -24.90 8.00
C VAL A 8 29.45 -26.16 8.71
N ASP A 9 30.36 -26.04 9.64
CA ASP A 9 30.70 -27.13 10.56
C ASP A 9 29.69 -27.15 11.73
N THR A 10 29.43 -28.32 12.30
CA THR A 10 28.66 -28.45 13.54
C THR A 10 29.45 -27.93 14.73
N ARG A 11 28.76 -27.36 15.71
CA ARG A 11 29.34 -26.96 16.98
C ARG A 11 29.62 -28.21 17.85
N SER A 12 30.30 -28.01 18.96
CA SER A 12 30.65 -29.10 19.91
C SER A 12 29.39 -29.78 20.51
N ASP A 13 28.25 -29.10 20.52
CA ASP A 13 26.97 -29.65 20.94
C ASP A 13 26.20 -30.38 19.82
N GLY A 14 26.81 -30.51 18.64
CA GLY A 14 26.20 -31.08 17.44
C GLY A 14 25.24 -30.16 16.71
N GLY A 15 25.02 -28.95 17.21
CA GLY A 15 24.16 -27.94 16.60
C GLY A 15 24.81 -27.29 15.39
N PHE A 16 24.04 -26.95 14.38
CA PHE A 16 24.48 -26.14 13.24
C PHE A 16 23.38 -25.17 12.82
N SER A 17 23.81 -24.10 12.14
CA SER A 17 22.89 -23.14 11.54
C SER A 17 23.48 -22.67 10.22
N ILE A 18 22.67 -22.66 9.17
CA ILE A 18 23.02 -22.09 7.87
C ILE A 18 22.07 -20.91 7.64
N PRO A 19 22.38 -19.73 8.17
CA PRO A 19 21.54 -18.56 8.03
C PRO A 19 21.68 -17.94 6.65
N ASN A 20 20.76 -17.01 6.34
CA ASN A 20 20.81 -16.20 5.13
C ASN A 20 20.79 -16.98 3.81
N MET A 21 20.28 -18.20 3.82
CA MET A 21 20.03 -18.96 2.60
C MET A 21 18.94 -18.27 1.77
N ARG A 22 19.05 -18.36 0.46
CA ARG A 22 18.03 -17.80 -0.44
C ARG A 22 16.69 -18.53 -0.28
N VAL A 23 15.62 -17.78 -0.33
CA VAL A 23 14.25 -18.33 -0.38
C VAL A 23 14.06 -19.16 -1.64
N GLY A 24 13.40 -20.29 -1.53
CA GLY A 24 13.11 -21.23 -2.61
C GLY A 24 13.77 -22.59 -2.39
N GLY A 25 14.13 -23.26 -3.45
CA GLY A 25 14.65 -24.63 -3.47
C GLY A 25 14.42 -25.25 -4.85
N PRO A 26 14.49 -26.58 -4.98
CA PRO A 26 14.84 -27.54 -3.90
C PRO A 26 16.31 -27.48 -3.49
N TYR A 27 16.55 -27.52 -2.19
CA TYR A 27 17.90 -27.72 -1.64
C TYR A 27 18.07 -29.17 -1.22
N THR A 28 19.32 -29.65 -1.29
CA THR A 28 19.75 -30.90 -0.69
C THR A 28 20.63 -30.58 0.51
N ILE A 29 20.26 -31.04 1.68
CA ILE A 29 21.08 -30.91 2.90
C ILE A 29 21.81 -32.23 3.10
N LYS A 30 23.15 -32.14 3.08
CA LYS A 30 24.04 -33.30 3.32
C LYS A 30 24.83 -33.07 4.60
N ILE A 31 24.79 -34.00 5.52
CA ILE A 31 25.55 -34.00 6.77
C ILE A 31 26.50 -35.20 6.72
N SER A 32 27.78 -34.94 6.84
CA SER A 32 28.87 -35.97 6.80
C SER A 32 29.72 -35.87 8.03
N TYR A 33 30.21 -37.02 8.53
CA TYR A 33 31.18 -37.12 9.60
C TYR A 33 32.07 -38.32 9.36
N VAL A 34 33.37 -38.18 9.66
CA VAL A 34 34.35 -39.23 9.40
C VAL A 34 33.96 -40.50 10.19
N GLY A 35 33.87 -41.63 9.52
CA GLY A 35 33.46 -42.92 10.10
C GLY A 35 31.94 -43.19 10.15
N PHE A 36 31.12 -42.24 9.68
CA PHE A 36 29.68 -42.40 9.63
C PHE A 36 29.15 -42.30 8.19
N LYS A 37 27.97 -42.91 7.94
CA LYS A 37 27.25 -42.73 6.68
C LYS A 37 26.71 -41.30 6.56
N ASP A 38 26.81 -40.75 5.36
CA ASP A 38 26.24 -39.44 5.04
C ASP A 38 24.71 -39.45 5.27
N PHE A 39 24.22 -38.44 5.97
CA PHE A 39 22.79 -38.20 6.10
C PHE A 39 22.38 -37.15 5.06
N GLN A 40 21.35 -37.45 4.25
CA GLN A 40 20.89 -36.54 3.20
C GLN A 40 19.40 -36.29 3.30
N VAL A 41 19.00 -35.03 3.09
CA VAL A 41 17.61 -34.62 2.97
C VAL A 41 17.47 -33.84 1.66
N ASP A 42 16.68 -34.35 0.75
CA ASP A 42 16.41 -33.75 -0.55
C ASP A 42 15.10 -32.96 -0.56
N ASN A 43 14.93 -32.15 -1.60
CA ASN A 43 13.70 -31.40 -1.83
C ASN A 43 13.30 -30.43 -0.71
N VAL A 44 14.29 -29.83 -0.04
CA VAL A 44 14.06 -28.80 0.98
C VAL A 44 13.76 -27.46 0.31
N PHE A 45 12.60 -26.89 0.64
CA PHE A 45 12.19 -25.57 0.21
C PHE A 45 12.19 -24.61 1.39
N LEU A 46 12.90 -23.49 1.24
CA LEU A 46 12.97 -22.42 2.24
C LEU A 46 11.99 -21.30 1.90
N GLN A 47 11.27 -20.86 2.89
CA GLN A 47 10.38 -19.69 2.79
C GLN A 47 10.93 -18.54 3.65
N LEU A 48 10.56 -17.33 3.29
CA LEU A 48 10.97 -16.15 4.04
C LEU A 48 10.40 -16.21 5.48
N GLY A 49 11.23 -15.84 6.45
CA GLY A 49 10.85 -15.86 7.86
C GLY A 49 10.76 -17.27 8.48
N SER A 50 10.89 -18.35 7.67
CA SER A 50 10.81 -19.71 8.19
C SER A 50 12.18 -20.33 8.44
N LYS A 51 12.30 -21.17 9.48
CA LYS A 51 13.46 -22.01 9.75
C LYS A 51 13.13 -23.44 9.40
N TYR A 52 13.97 -24.06 8.58
CA TYR A 52 13.90 -25.49 8.30
C TYR A 52 14.82 -26.21 9.28
N THR A 53 14.25 -27.06 10.14
CA THR A 53 15.00 -27.77 11.16
C THR A 53 15.28 -29.19 10.71
N VAL A 54 16.55 -29.59 10.75
CA VAL A 54 17.02 -30.95 10.47
C VAL A 54 17.57 -31.55 11.75
N ASN A 55 17.04 -32.71 12.13
CA ASN A 55 17.61 -33.53 13.19
C ASN A 55 18.20 -34.79 12.54
N ALA A 56 19.53 -34.83 12.40
CA ALA A 56 20.22 -35.94 11.83
C ALA A 56 20.68 -36.93 12.92
N LYS A 57 20.50 -38.19 12.66
CA LYS A 57 21.13 -39.28 13.43
C LYS A 57 22.05 -40.05 12.50
N LEU A 58 23.35 -39.87 12.69
CA LEU A 58 24.35 -40.56 11.88
C LEU A 58 24.51 -42.01 12.39
N THR A 59 24.67 -42.93 11.48
CA THR A 59 24.97 -44.34 11.76
C THR A 59 26.38 -44.67 11.38
N GLU A 60 27.10 -45.44 12.19
CA GLU A 60 28.46 -45.88 11.93
C GLU A 60 28.55 -46.69 10.62
N ASN A 61 29.70 -46.59 9.95
CA ASN A 61 29.92 -47.17 8.63
C ASN A 61 30.33 -48.65 8.65
N ALA A 62 29.70 -49.44 9.56
CA ALA A 62 29.90 -50.88 9.68
C ALA A 62 28.79 -51.63 8.92
N THR A 63 29.05 -52.04 7.70
CA THR A 63 28.25 -52.83 6.75
C THR A 63 27.37 -52.09 5.75
N MET A 64 27.58 -52.44 4.47
CA MET A 64 26.76 -51.98 3.34
C MET A 64 25.29 -52.29 3.50
N LEU A 65 24.48 -51.29 3.62
CA LEU A 65 23.06 -51.30 3.26
C LEU A 65 22.67 -49.91 2.77
N ASP A 66 21.83 -49.85 1.75
CA ASP A 66 21.40 -48.66 1.02
C ASP A 66 21.04 -47.47 1.88
N GLY A 67 21.46 -46.27 1.43
CA GLY A 67 21.18 -45.00 2.11
C GLY A 67 19.69 -44.84 2.40
N VAL A 68 19.34 -44.49 3.64
CA VAL A 68 17.96 -44.13 4.03
C VAL A 68 17.63 -42.76 3.48
N GLU A 69 16.92 -42.72 2.37
CA GLU A 69 16.32 -41.48 1.83
C GLU A 69 15.11 -41.13 2.72
N ILE A 70 15.28 -40.15 3.63
CA ILE A 70 14.15 -39.61 4.37
C ILE A 70 13.56 -38.45 3.57
N SER A 71 12.67 -38.74 2.64
CA SER A 71 11.82 -37.70 2.00
C SER A 71 10.67 -37.32 2.92
N SER A 72 10.89 -36.50 3.93
CA SER A 72 9.82 -35.87 4.67
C SER A 72 9.88 -34.36 4.48
N GLY A 73 9.29 -33.87 3.41
CA GLY A 73 8.98 -32.44 3.27
C GLY A 73 8.03 -32.00 4.37
N ARG A 74 8.57 -31.59 5.53
CA ARG A 74 7.74 -30.83 6.49
C ARG A 74 7.30 -29.56 5.77
N SER A 75 6.00 -29.39 5.64
CA SER A 75 5.41 -28.15 5.16
C SER A 75 5.97 -26.97 5.97
N SER A 76 6.36 -25.89 5.32
CA SER A 76 6.87 -24.66 5.95
C SER A 76 5.93 -24.08 7.03
N ILE A 77 4.64 -24.47 7.00
CA ILE A 77 3.64 -24.09 8.00
C ILE A 77 4.04 -24.56 9.41
N PHE A 78 4.73 -25.69 9.54
CA PHE A 78 5.16 -26.27 10.81
C PHE A 78 6.60 -25.89 11.20
N GLY A 79 7.11 -24.77 10.72
CA GLY A 79 8.43 -24.24 11.07
C GLY A 79 8.46 -23.70 12.50
N ARG A 80 9.52 -24.07 13.28
CA ARG A 80 9.69 -23.67 14.69
C ARG A 80 9.83 -22.15 14.89
N GLY A 81 10.31 -21.41 13.89
CA GLY A 81 10.44 -19.95 13.93
C GLY A 81 9.13 -19.19 13.72
N ARG A 82 8.04 -19.87 13.36
CA ARG A 82 6.75 -19.24 13.13
C ARG A 82 6.01 -19.02 14.45
N THR A 83 5.94 -17.79 14.92
CA THR A 83 5.27 -17.42 16.17
C THR A 83 3.93 -16.73 15.94
N GLY A 84 3.83 -15.88 14.93
CA GLY A 84 2.66 -15.06 14.65
C GLY A 84 1.74 -15.58 13.54
N SER A 85 0.71 -14.79 13.21
CA SER A 85 -0.15 -15.04 12.05
C SER A 85 0.55 -14.61 10.77
N GLU A 86 0.81 -15.58 9.89
CA GLU A 86 1.57 -15.38 8.65
C GLU A 86 0.97 -16.21 7.51
N THR A 87 0.87 -15.61 6.33
CA THR A 87 0.47 -16.25 5.08
C THR A 87 1.60 -16.15 4.07
N ASN A 88 2.06 -17.31 3.59
CA ASN A 88 3.05 -17.41 2.55
C ASN A 88 2.41 -17.77 1.21
N ILE A 89 2.63 -16.95 0.19
CA ILE A 89 2.16 -17.11 -1.17
C ILE A 89 3.37 -17.52 -2.03
N SER A 90 3.40 -18.79 -2.40
CA SER A 90 4.52 -19.38 -3.11
C SER A 90 4.58 -18.95 -4.57
N SER A 91 5.75 -19.14 -5.21
CA SER A 91 5.94 -18.94 -6.65
C SER A 91 4.91 -19.73 -7.48
N GLU A 92 4.53 -20.91 -7.03
CA GLU A 92 3.54 -21.74 -7.71
C GLU A 92 2.14 -21.10 -7.65
N ALA A 93 1.71 -20.59 -6.50
CA ALA A 93 0.45 -19.87 -6.36
C ALA A 93 0.44 -18.59 -7.22
N LEU A 94 1.55 -17.81 -7.21
CA LEU A 94 1.70 -16.58 -8.00
C LEU A 94 1.56 -16.81 -9.52
N THR A 95 1.96 -17.96 -10.01
CA THR A 95 1.91 -18.30 -11.45
C THR A 95 0.66 -19.05 -11.89
N LYS A 96 -0.06 -19.66 -10.94
CA LYS A 96 -1.18 -20.56 -11.27
C LYS A 96 -2.55 -20.04 -10.84
N LEU A 97 -2.65 -19.15 -9.84
CA LEU A 97 -3.93 -18.60 -9.43
C LEU A 97 -4.39 -17.49 -10.38
N PRO A 98 -5.71 -17.36 -10.63
CA PRO A 98 -6.25 -16.35 -11.53
C PRO A 98 -6.10 -14.95 -10.95
N THR A 99 -5.70 -14.01 -11.78
CA THR A 99 -5.54 -12.60 -11.47
C THR A 99 -6.35 -11.73 -12.42
N ILE A 100 -6.71 -10.52 -12.00
CA ILE A 100 -7.35 -9.52 -12.87
C ILE A 100 -6.33 -8.47 -13.30
N SER A 101 -5.62 -7.90 -12.34
CA SER A 101 -4.66 -6.81 -12.58
C SER A 101 -3.20 -7.26 -12.61
N ARG A 102 -2.92 -8.56 -12.43
CA ARG A 102 -1.56 -9.13 -12.27
C ARG A 102 -0.74 -8.37 -11.24
N SER A 103 -1.38 -8.03 -10.13
CA SER A 103 -0.79 -7.28 -9.02
C SER A 103 -0.53 -8.15 -7.81
N ALA A 104 0.38 -7.73 -6.94
CA ALA A 104 0.55 -8.36 -5.64
C ALA A 104 -0.74 -8.36 -4.82
N GLN A 105 -1.60 -7.35 -4.99
CA GLN A 105 -2.89 -7.20 -4.33
C GLN A 105 -3.87 -8.32 -4.69
N ASP A 106 -3.84 -8.83 -5.94
CA ASP A 106 -4.65 -10.00 -6.33
C ASP A 106 -4.36 -11.21 -5.44
N PHE A 107 -3.14 -11.31 -4.92
CA PHE A 107 -2.71 -12.42 -4.06
C PHE A 107 -2.90 -12.13 -2.56
N TYR A 108 -2.94 -10.86 -2.13
CA TYR A 108 -3.28 -10.53 -0.74
C TYR A 108 -4.67 -11.05 -0.39
N ARG A 109 -5.58 -11.11 -1.37
CA ARG A 109 -6.92 -11.69 -1.22
C ARG A 109 -6.91 -13.18 -0.84
N ALA A 110 -5.81 -13.90 -1.07
CA ALA A 110 -5.65 -15.27 -0.59
C ALA A 110 -5.36 -15.35 0.93
N THR A 111 -5.09 -14.22 1.59
CA THR A 111 -5.03 -14.11 3.05
C THR A 111 -6.44 -13.90 3.59
N PRO A 112 -6.98 -14.77 4.44
CA PRO A 112 -8.37 -14.64 4.91
C PRO A 112 -8.69 -13.30 5.56
N ALA A 113 -7.77 -12.72 6.31
CA ALA A 113 -7.91 -11.45 7.02
C ALA A 113 -7.69 -10.20 6.14
N SER A 114 -7.61 -10.33 4.80
CA SER A 114 -7.39 -9.22 3.87
C SER A 114 -8.56 -9.08 2.89
N ASP A 115 -8.97 -7.86 2.58
CA ASP A 115 -9.92 -7.56 1.50
C ASP A 115 -9.23 -7.34 0.13
N GLY A 116 -7.90 -7.40 0.09
CA GLY A 116 -7.05 -7.16 -1.08
C GLY A 116 -6.19 -5.92 -0.98
N VAL A 117 -6.50 -5.00 -0.07
CA VAL A 117 -5.73 -3.77 0.21
C VAL A 117 -5.50 -3.58 1.70
N SER A 118 -6.54 -3.69 2.51
CA SER A 118 -6.46 -3.58 3.97
C SER A 118 -6.30 -4.95 4.65
N PHE A 119 -5.81 -4.93 5.88
CA PHE A 119 -5.63 -6.14 6.69
C PHE A 119 -6.20 -5.93 8.09
N ALA A 120 -7.00 -6.90 8.54
CA ALA A 120 -7.60 -6.93 9.87
C ALA A 120 -8.33 -5.61 10.26
N GLY A 121 -8.98 -4.97 9.27
CA GLY A 121 -9.77 -3.76 9.48
C GLY A 121 -8.97 -2.47 9.65
N ARG A 122 -7.74 -2.42 9.12
CA ARG A 122 -6.85 -1.25 9.18
C ARG A 122 -6.67 -0.63 7.80
N ASN A 123 -6.61 0.70 7.75
CA ASN A 123 -6.25 1.44 6.54
C ASN A 123 -4.95 0.90 5.93
N ASP A 124 -4.90 0.75 4.61
CA ASP A 124 -3.75 0.20 3.88
C ASP A 124 -2.48 1.07 3.99
N GLN A 125 -2.62 2.37 4.24
CA GLN A 125 -1.51 3.29 4.52
C GLN A 125 -0.69 2.88 5.76
N TYR A 126 -1.26 2.07 6.66
CA TYR A 126 -0.57 1.54 7.84
C TYR A 126 0.09 0.17 7.60
N ASN A 127 0.13 -0.32 6.37
CA ASN A 127 0.89 -1.50 6.00
C ASN A 127 2.36 -1.13 5.71
N ASN A 128 3.26 -2.08 5.90
CA ASN A 128 4.65 -1.96 5.45
C ASN A 128 4.89 -2.94 4.30
N PHE A 129 5.01 -2.43 3.09
CA PHE A 129 5.38 -3.21 1.92
C PHE A 129 6.88 -3.11 1.69
N THR A 130 7.55 -4.26 1.60
CA THR A 130 9.00 -4.35 1.37
C THR A 130 9.30 -5.24 0.16
N VAL A 131 10.38 -4.91 -0.53
CA VAL A 131 10.94 -5.73 -1.62
C VAL A 131 12.36 -6.10 -1.23
N ASP A 132 12.63 -7.42 -1.16
CA ASP A 132 13.92 -7.96 -0.67
C ASP A 132 14.32 -7.39 0.73
N GLY A 133 13.33 -6.97 1.53
CA GLY A 133 13.50 -6.39 2.87
C GLY A 133 13.72 -4.88 2.90
N ALA A 134 13.88 -4.21 1.77
CA ALA A 134 13.88 -2.75 1.69
C ALA A 134 12.45 -2.21 1.57
N ILE A 135 12.18 -1.06 2.20
CA ILE A 135 10.87 -0.42 2.18
C ILE A 135 10.53 0.01 0.77
N PHE A 136 9.33 -0.33 0.36
CA PHE A 136 8.78 -0.01 -0.96
C PHE A 136 7.34 0.49 -0.87
N ASN A 137 7.06 1.30 0.17
CA ASN A 137 5.81 2.02 0.35
C ASN A 137 5.82 3.33 -0.44
N ASN A 138 4.66 3.97 -0.56
CA ASN A 138 4.52 5.40 -0.84
C ASN A 138 4.54 6.15 0.51
N PRO A 139 5.68 6.68 0.98
CA PRO A 139 5.78 7.18 2.35
C PRO A 139 5.07 8.51 2.56
N PHE A 140 4.90 9.33 1.52
CA PHE A 140 4.09 10.53 1.62
C PHE A 140 2.61 10.22 1.79
N GLY A 141 2.11 9.17 1.15
CA GLY A 141 0.77 8.62 1.39
C GLY A 141 -0.35 9.27 0.59
N LEU A 142 -0.08 9.82 -0.59
CA LEU A 142 -1.14 10.32 -1.49
C LEU A 142 -1.79 9.17 -2.28
N ASP A 143 -3.12 9.10 -2.26
CA ASP A 143 -4.04 8.19 -2.96
C ASP A 143 -3.80 6.70 -2.63
N ALA A 144 -2.62 6.15 -2.87
CA ALA A 144 -2.33 4.74 -2.73
C ALA A 144 -1.11 4.48 -1.84
N ALA A 145 -1.22 3.50 -0.96
CA ALA A 145 -0.11 3.04 -0.12
C ALA A 145 1.03 2.39 -0.94
N THR A 146 0.69 1.80 -2.09
CA THR A 146 1.67 1.17 -2.97
C THR A 146 2.21 2.18 -3.98
N PRO A 147 3.54 2.32 -4.16
CA PRO A 147 4.11 3.19 -5.17
C PRO A 147 3.63 2.87 -6.59
N GLY A 148 3.36 3.88 -7.38
CA GLY A 148 2.76 3.73 -8.72
C GLY A 148 1.24 3.51 -8.71
N GLY A 149 0.63 3.32 -7.55
CA GLY A 149 -0.81 3.04 -7.42
C GLY A 149 -1.71 4.17 -7.90
N GLN A 150 -1.26 5.42 -7.86
CA GLN A 150 -2.00 6.55 -8.43
C GLN A 150 -2.23 6.39 -9.95
N ALA A 151 -1.28 5.78 -10.66
CA ALA A 151 -1.37 5.46 -12.08
C ALA A 151 -1.85 4.01 -12.33
N ASP A 152 -2.48 3.34 -11.34
CA ASP A 152 -2.89 1.91 -11.39
C ASP A 152 -1.73 0.96 -11.75
N ALA A 153 -0.49 1.38 -11.55
CA ALA A 153 0.69 0.59 -11.87
C ALA A 153 1.21 -0.14 -10.63
N GLN A 154 1.79 -1.31 -10.86
CA GLN A 154 2.51 -2.05 -9.83
C GLN A 154 4.00 -1.72 -9.89
N PRO A 155 4.69 -1.55 -8.73
CA PRO A 155 6.09 -1.14 -8.72
C PRO A 155 7.05 -2.18 -9.29
N ILE A 156 6.68 -3.45 -9.28
CA ILE A 156 7.43 -4.57 -9.85
C ILE A 156 6.51 -5.53 -10.59
N SER A 157 7.03 -6.17 -11.63
CA SER A 157 6.33 -7.23 -12.35
C SER A 157 6.10 -8.45 -11.44
N LEU A 158 4.93 -9.06 -11.55
CA LEU A 158 4.62 -10.31 -10.87
C LEU A 158 5.60 -11.43 -11.24
N ASP A 159 6.08 -11.45 -12.49
CA ASP A 159 7.05 -12.42 -12.98
C ASP A 159 8.46 -12.24 -12.41
N ALA A 160 8.75 -11.10 -11.78
CA ALA A 160 9.98 -10.89 -11.02
C ALA A 160 9.89 -11.43 -9.59
N ILE A 161 8.67 -11.69 -9.07
CA ILE A 161 8.47 -12.10 -7.68
C ILE A 161 8.64 -13.61 -7.53
N LYS A 162 9.39 -14.02 -6.52
CA LYS A 162 9.57 -15.42 -6.12
C LYS A 162 8.56 -15.86 -5.08
N GLN A 163 8.25 -14.99 -4.13
CA GLN A 163 7.37 -15.26 -2.99
C GLN A 163 6.86 -13.96 -2.39
N ILE A 164 5.63 -13.98 -1.86
CA ILE A 164 5.09 -12.92 -1.02
C ILE A 164 4.77 -13.51 0.35
N THR A 165 5.17 -12.80 1.41
CA THR A 165 4.83 -13.14 2.78
C THR A 165 4.02 -12.00 3.38
N VAL A 166 2.85 -12.32 3.94
CA VAL A 166 1.98 -11.39 4.68
C VAL A 166 2.01 -11.79 6.14
N SER A 167 2.48 -10.90 7.01
CA SER A 167 2.56 -11.12 8.45
C SER A 167 1.71 -10.10 9.20
N LEU A 168 0.71 -10.56 9.96
CA LEU A 168 -0.17 -9.70 10.74
C LEU A 168 0.38 -9.41 12.14
N ALA A 169 1.06 -10.37 12.76
CA ALA A 169 1.62 -10.26 14.09
C ALA A 169 3.00 -10.93 14.18
N PRO A 170 4.02 -10.44 13.46
CA PRO A 170 5.37 -10.98 13.58
C PRO A 170 5.98 -10.53 14.92
N TYR A 171 6.36 -11.48 15.78
CA TYR A 171 7.04 -11.13 17.04
C TYR A 171 8.55 -10.95 16.86
N ASP A 172 9.07 -11.13 15.68
CA ASP A 172 10.42 -10.74 15.28
C ASP A 172 10.53 -9.20 15.25
N VAL A 173 11.42 -8.65 16.08
CA VAL A 173 11.62 -7.19 16.23
C VAL A 173 12.27 -6.54 15.02
N THR A 174 12.84 -7.33 14.09
CA THR A 174 13.37 -6.81 12.82
C THR A 174 12.25 -6.32 11.89
N GLN A 175 11.02 -6.84 12.07
CA GLN A 175 9.85 -6.43 11.30
C GLN A 175 9.10 -5.31 12.03
N ALA A 176 9.00 -4.13 11.41
CA ALA A 176 8.37 -2.95 11.99
C ALA A 176 7.79 -2.02 10.90
N GLY A 177 7.38 -0.83 11.32
CA GLY A 177 6.87 0.20 10.43
C GLY A 177 5.40 0.00 9.99
N PHE A 178 4.62 -0.78 10.75
CA PHE A 178 3.21 -1.05 10.44
C PHE A 178 2.35 -1.18 11.70
N THR A 179 1.08 -0.83 11.58
CA THR A 179 0.00 -1.22 12.50
C THR A 179 -1.10 -2.01 11.79
N GLY A 180 -1.05 -2.12 10.47
CA GLY A 180 -1.79 -3.05 9.62
C GLY A 180 -1.06 -4.39 9.49
N ALA A 181 -0.40 -4.63 8.36
CA ALA A 181 0.39 -5.83 8.07
C ALA A 181 1.79 -5.50 7.59
N SER A 182 2.73 -6.43 7.78
CA SER A 182 4.01 -6.45 7.08
C SER A 182 3.90 -7.36 5.85
N VAL A 183 4.11 -6.81 4.67
CA VAL A 183 4.09 -7.54 3.40
C VAL A 183 5.49 -7.50 2.80
N ASN A 184 6.09 -8.65 2.59
CA ASN A 184 7.43 -8.73 2.00
C ASN A 184 7.40 -9.56 0.71
N ALA A 185 7.78 -8.93 -0.41
CA ALA A 185 8.00 -9.59 -1.68
C ALA A 185 9.49 -9.89 -1.87
N VAL A 186 9.81 -11.15 -2.17
CA VAL A 186 11.18 -11.57 -2.50
C VAL A 186 11.29 -11.74 -4.00
N THR A 187 12.28 -11.11 -4.61
CA THR A 187 12.51 -11.20 -6.05
C THR A 187 13.26 -12.47 -6.45
N LYS A 188 13.07 -12.88 -7.69
CA LYS A 188 13.83 -14.00 -8.30
C LYS A 188 15.31 -13.64 -8.40
N SER A 189 16.17 -14.66 -8.46
CA SER A 189 17.63 -14.55 -8.64
C SER A 189 18.10 -15.52 -9.71
N GLY A 190 19.25 -15.22 -10.32
CA GLY A 190 19.93 -16.13 -11.24
C GLY A 190 20.44 -17.39 -10.53
N THR A 191 20.66 -18.46 -11.31
CA THR A 191 21.19 -19.75 -10.86
C THR A 191 22.29 -20.21 -11.81
N ASN A 192 22.93 -21.36 -11.56
CA ASN A 192 23.91 -21.93 -12.49
C ASN A 192 23.32 -22.43 -13.83
N LYS A 193 21.99 -22.39 -13.98
CA LYS A 193 21.30 -22.70 -15.23
C LYS A 193 20.56 -21.44 -15.69
N PHE A 194 20.64 -21.18 -16.99
CA PHE A 194 19.78 -20.17 -17.59
C PHE A 194 18.31 -20.62 -17.49
N LYS A 195 17.45 -19.70 -17.04
CA LYS A 195 16.01 -19.84 -17.03
C LYS A 195 15.41 -18.56 -17.54
N GLY A 196 14.48 -18.68 -18.47
CA GLY A 196 13.78 -17.54 -19.05
C GLY A 196 12.32 -17.85 -19.30
N ALA A 197 11.52 -16.80 -19.42
CA ALA A 197 10.14 -16.85 -19.83
C ALA A 197 9.83 -15.59 -20.61
N VAL A 198 8.98 -15.71 -21.61
CA VAL A 198 8.32 -14.61 -22.32
C VAL A 198 6.83 -14.80 -22.10
N PHE A 199 6.12 -13.72 -21.85
CA PHE A 199 4.69 -13.79 -21.57
C PHE A 199 3.94 -12.65 -22.25
N GLY A 200 2.66 -12.89 -22.57
CA GLY A 200 1.74 -11.90 -23.09
C GLY A 200 0.32 -12.18 -22.62
N TYR A 201 -0.40 -11.10 -22.30
CA TYR A 201 -1.81 -11.15 -21.89
C TYR A 201 -2.56 -10.07 -22.63
N THR A 202 -3.77 -10.40 -23.06
CA THR A 202 -4.69 -9.45 -23.68
C THR A 202 -6.07 -9.55 -23.03
N ARG A 203 -6.73 -8.42 -22.93
CA ARG A 203 -8.11 -8.29 -22.45
C ARG A 203 -8.80 -7.17 -23.20
N ASN A 204 -10.07 -7.39 -23.56
CA ASN A 204 -10.89 -6.39 -24.23
C ASN A 204 -12.35 -6.50 -23.76
N GLN A 205 -13.21 -5.60 -24.23
CA GLN A 205 -14.64 -5.58 -23.91
C GLN A 205 -15.37 -6.86 -24.34
N ASP A 206 -14.93 -7.54 -25.43
CA ASP A 206 -15.59 -8.75 -25.96
C ASP A 206 -15.43 -9.94 -24.98
N LEU A 207 -14.38 -9.91 -24.16
CA LEU A 207 -14.14 -10.88 -23.08
C LEU A 207 -14.85 -10.50 -21.77
N THR A 208 -15.65 -9.41 -21.76
CA THR A 208 -16.38 -8.94 -20.60
C THR A 208 -17.86 -9.34 -20.71
N GLY A 209 -18.45 -9.85 -19.65
CA GLY A 209 -19.87 -10.23 -19.65
C GLY A 209 -20.80 -9.04 -19.87
N GLY A 210 -21.75 -9.15 -20.78
CA GLY A 210 -22.69 -8.10 -21.16
C GLY A 210 -24.08 -8.21 -20.52
N LYS A 211 -24.27 -9.08 -19.50
CA LYS A 211 -25.55 -9.27 -18.81
C LYS A 211 -25.37 -9.41 -17.31
N VAL A 212 -26.27 -8.82 -16.55
CA VAL A 212 -26.37 -8.97 -15.10
C VAL A 212 -27.82 -9.34 -14.76
N SER A 213 -28.02 -10.43 -14.03
CA SER A 213 -29.35 -10.98 -13.68
C SER A 213 -30.29 -11.14 -14.90
N GLY A 214 -29.72 -11.46 -16.08
CA GLY A 214 -30.47 -11.60 -17.33
C GLY A 214 -30.62 -10.31 -18.13
N GLU A 215 -30.47 -9.14 -17.51
CA GLU A 215 -30.57 -7.84 -18.15
C GLU A 215 -29.28 -7.45 -18.87
N LYS A 216 -29.42 -6.87 -20.07
CA LYS A 216 -28.29 -6.38 -20.88
C LYS A 216 -27.73 -5.09 -20.28
N ILE A 217 -26.41 -5.06 -20.04
CA ILE A 217 -25.71 -3.86 -19.57
C ILE A 217 -24.85 -3.25 -20.67
N VAL A 218 -24.56 -1.96 -20.54
CA VAL A 218 -23.59 -1.28 -21.41
C VAL A 218 -22.19 -1.73 -20.97
N VAL A 219 -21.48 -2.41 -21.86
CA VAL A 219 -20.07 -2.78 -21.66
C VAL A 219 -19.21 -1.67 -22.27
N PRO A 220 -18.41 -0.95 -21.48
CA PRO A 220 -17.56 0.11 -22.01
C PRO A 220 -16.41 -0.47 -22.85
N ASP A 221 -15.96 0.30 -23.83
CA ASP A 221 -14.77 -0.03 -24.60
C ASP A 221 -13.57 -0.20 -23.67
N LEU A 222 -12.86 -1.30 -23.85
CA LEU A 222 -11.68 -1.69 -23.07
C LEU A 222 -10.69 -2.40 -23.99
N SER A 223 -9.44 -1.98 -23.94
CA SER A 223 -8.31 -2.72 -24.50
C SER A 223 -7.17 -2.73 -23.52
N GLN A 224 -6.65 -3.90 -23.17
CA GLN A 224 -5.47 -4.02 -22.31
C GLN A 224 -4.54 -5.09 -22.86
N ASN A 225 -3.26 -4.75 -23.00
CA ASN A 225 -2.20 -5.65 -23.43
C ASN A 225 -1.02 -5.55 -22.47
N GLN A 226 -0.60 -6.69 -21.93
CA GLN A 226 0.58 -6.81 -21.08
C GLN A 226 1.53 -7.79 -21.71
N TYR A 227 2.81 -7.44 -21.82
CA TYR A 227 3.84 -8.33 -22.33
C TYR A 227 5.18 -8.05 -21.68
N GLY A 228 5.98 -9.08 -21.58
CA GLY A 228 7.28 -8.97 -20.94
C GLY A 228 8.10 -10.24 -21.03
N PHE A 229 9.26 -10.17 -20.37
CA PHE A 229 10.15 -11.30 -20.27
C PHE A 229 10.84 -11.34 -18.89
N ALA A 230 11.32 -12.50 -18.53
CA ALA A 230 12.19 -12.73 -17.39
C ALA A 230 13.34 -13.64 -17.82
N LEU A 231 14.58 -13.32 -17.44
CA LEU A 231 15.76 -14.12 -17.73
C LEU A 231 16.71 -14.09 -16.54
N GLY A 232 17.20 -15.23 -16.13
CA GLY A 232 18.21 -15.36 -15.09
C GLY A 232 19.21 -16.48 -15.40
N GLY A 233 20.43 -16.29 -14.96
CA GLY A 233 21.50 -17.27 -15.20
C GLY A 233 22.83 -16.87 -14.56
N PRO A 234 23.90 -17.65 -14.81
CA PRO A 234 25.23 -17.32 -14.36
C PRO A 234 25.94 -16.41 -15.37
N ILE A 235 26.57 -15.34 -14.90
CA ILE A 235 27.64 -14.64 -15.62
C ILE A 235 28.94 -15.43 -15.41
N ILE A 236 29.19 -15.80 -14.15
CA ILE A 236 30.29 -16.70 -13.77
C ILE A 236 29.67 -17.81 -12.91
N LYS A 237 29.78 -19.05 -13.37
CA LYS A 237 29.24 -20.21 -12.63
C LYS A 237 29.77 -20.24 -11.19
N ASN A 238 28.86 -20.50 -10.24
CA ASN A 238 29.11 -20.55 -8.80
C ASN A 238 29.56 -19.22 -8.16
N LYS A 239 29.67 -18.12 -8.93
CA LYS A 239 30.24 -16.87 -8.42
C LYS A 239 29.41 -15.63 -8.68
N LEU A 240 28.97 -15.42 -9.91
CA LEU A 240 28.22 -14.21 -10.29
C LEU A 240 26.99 -14.59 -11.09
N PHE A 241 25.84 -14.16 -10.61
CA PHE A 241 24.54 -14.45 -11.20
C PHE A 241 23.80 -13.17 -11.51
N PHE A 242 22.96 -13.21 -12.53
CA PHE A 242 22.05 -12.11 -12.86
C PHE A 242 20.62 -12.60 -12.95
N PHE A 243 19.68 -11.67 -12.73
CA PHE A 243 18.27 -11.79 -13.06
C PHE A 243 17.79 -10.47 -13.62
N VAL A 244 17.09 -10.51 -14.75
CA VAL A 244 16.46 -9.37 -15.39
C VAL A 244 15.02 -9.70 -15.71
N ASN A 245 14.12 -8.74 -15.51
CA ASN A 245 12.74 -8.80 -15.95
C ASN A 245 12.35 -7.42 -16.48
N ALA A 246 11.55 -7.39 -17.55
CA ALA A 246 10.90 -6.18 -18.03
C ALA A 246 9.45 -6.50 -18.43
N GLU A 247 8.54 -5.57 -18.19
CA GLU A 247 7.12 -5.69 -18.50
C GLU A 247 6.59 -4.33 -18.97
N ILE A 248 5.74 -4.36 -20.00
CA ILE A 248 4.98 -3.24 -20.50
C ILE A 248 3.49 -3.58 -20.38
N ASP A 249 2.71 -2.65 -19.83
CA ASP A 249 1.25 -2.71 -19.73
C ASP A 249 0.66 -1.47 -20.41
N GLN A 250 -0.26 -1.70 -21.34
CA GLN A 250 -0.97 -0.68 -22.11
C GLN A 250 -2.46 -0.94 -22.01
N ARG A 251 -3.20 0.03 -21.48
CA ARG A 251 -4.63 -0.05 -21.29
C ARG A 251 -5.30 1.21 -21.78
N SER A 252 -6.44 1.04 -22.47
CA SER A 252 -7.35 2.12 -22.88
C SER A 252 -8.75 1.77 -22.40
N ASP A 253 -9.37 2.70 -21.67
CA ASP A 253 -10.72 2.59 -21.14
C ASP A 253 -11.58 3.72 -21.68
N LEU A 254 -12.88 3.47 -21.88
CA LEU A 254 -13.82 4.54 -22.16
C LEU A 254 -13.87 5.53 -20.98
N GLY A 255 -13.67 6.82 -21.26
CA GLY A 255 -13.62 7.87 -20.23
C GLY A 255 -14.96 8.12 -19.54
N SER A 256 -16.07 7.82 -20.21
CA SER A 256 -17.42 7.84 -19.64
C SER A 256 -18.36 6.94 -20.45
N THR A 257 -19.21 6.19 -19.76
CA THR A 257 -20.33 5.48 -20.39
C THR A 257 -21.55 6.38 -20.58
N ALA A 258 -21.64 7.52 -19.86
CA ALA A 258 -22.73 8.45 -19.99
C ALA A 258 -22.60 9.27 -21.28
N ILE A 259 -23.70 9.40 -22.01
CA ILE A 259 -23.80 10.15 -23.28
C ILE A 259 -24.81 11.30 -23.15
N ALA A 260 -24.65 12.31 -23.99
CA ALA A 260 -25.53 13.48 -23.99
C ALA A 260 -26.94 13.12 -24.49
N ALA A 261 -27.97 13.75 -23.89
CA ALA A 261 -29.34 13.66 -24.34
C ALA A 261 -29.48 14.38 -25.70
N ALA A 262 -30.09 13.70 -26.66
CA ALA A 262 -30.41 14.26 -27.98
C ALA A 262 -31.67 13.61 -28.55
N PRO A 263 -32.37 14.23 -29.52
CA PRO A 263 -33.51 13.60 -30.19
C PRO A 263 -33.15 12.22 -30.75
N GLY A 264 -33.98 11.22 -30.50
CA GLY A 264 -33.78 9.85 -30.93
C GLY A 264 -32.82 9.02 -30.09
N ARG A 265 -32.16 9.56 -29.04
CA ARG A 265 -31.33 8.81 -28.11
C ARG A 265 -32.15 8.32 -26.92
N SER A 266 -32.04 7.05 -26.60
CA SER A 266 -32.64 6.41 -25.45
C SER A 266 -31.69 5.35 -24.86
N GLY A 267 -31.82 5.02 -23.59
CA GLY A 267 -31.01 4.01 -22.91
C GLY A 267 -30.62 4.42 -21.48
N SER A 268 -30.17 3.44 -20.71
CA SER A 268 -29.79 3.64 -19.29
C SER A 268 -28.54 4.51 -19.10
N ASN A 269 -27.79 4.77 -20.16
CA ASN A 269 -26.59 5.60 -20.17
C ASN A 269 -26.80 7.01 -20.75
N VAL A 270 -28.04 7.38 -21.15
CA VAL A 270 -28.33 8.74 -21.60
C VAL A 270 -28.46 9.66 -20.38
N SER A 271 -27.56 10.64 -20.31
CA SER A 271 -27.56 11.64 -19.22
C SER A 271 -28.67 12.67 -19.38
N ARG A 272 -28.95 13.46 -18.36
CA ARG A 272 -29.85 14.62 -18.46
C ARG A 272 -29.25 15.80 -19.23
N VAL A 273 -27.92 15.74 -19.56
CA VAL A 273 -27.20 16.85 -20.19
C VAL A 273 -27.49 16.90 -21.68
N ALA A 274 -28.10 18.01 -22.14
CA ALA A 274 -28.47 18.15 -23.54
C ALA A 274 -27.22 18.37 -24.43
N LYS A 275 -27.19 17.66 -25.57
CA LYS A 275 -26.16 17.80 -26.60
C LYS A 275 -26.07 19.25 -27.11
N SER A 276 -27.21 19.91 -27.31
CA SER A 276 -27.27 21.31 -27.73
C SER A 276 -26.56 22.28 -26.76
N ASP A 277 -26.70 22.04 -25.46
CA ASP A 277 -26.05 22.85 -24.43
C ASP A 277 -24.53 22.68 -24.44
N LEU A 278 -24.07 21.43 -24.58
CA LEU A 278 -22.64 21.12 -24.70
C LEU A 278 -22.03 21.74 -25.95
N ASP A 279 -22.68 21.58 -27.12
CA ASP A 279 -22.22 22.14 -28.37
C ASP A 279 -22.15 23.69 -28.31
N ALA A 280 -23.14 24.32 -27.69
CA ALA A 280 -23.18 25.78 -27.54
C ALA A 280 -22.05 26.30 -26.63
N VAL A 281 -21.79 25.61 -25.49
CA VAL A 281 -20.69 25.94 -24.57
C VAL A 281 -19.34 25.79 -25.27
N ALA A 282 -19.09 24.68 -25.97
CA ALA A 282 -17.86 24.43 -26.71
C ALA A 282 -17.63 25.49 -27.78
N SER A 283 -18.67 25.81 -28.57
CA SER A 283 -18.61 26.86 -29.62
C SER A 283 -18.30 28.25 -29.05
N ALA A 284 -18.95 28.62 -27.95
CA ALA A 284 -18.71 29.91 -27.30
C ALA A 284 -17.27 30.07 -26.81
N LEU A 285 -16.74 29.02 -26.15
CA LEU A 285 -15.37 29.01 -25.65
C LEU A 285 -14.34 29.03 -26.77
N GLN A 286 -14.57 28.26 -27.83
CA GLN A 286 -13.73 28.26 -29.01
C GLN A 286 -13.71 29.63 -29.73
N THR A 287 -14.88 30.23 -29.95
CA THR A 287 -15.02 31.45 -30.71
C THR A 287 -14.40 32.64 -29.98
N ARG A 288 -14.65 32.81 -28.69
CA ARG A 288 -14.21 33.99 -27.93
C ARG A 288 -12.77 33.86 -27.38
N TYR A 289 -12.40 32.67 -26.85
CA TYR A 289 -11.13 32.48 -26.14
C TYR A 289 -10.15 31.59 -26.87
N GLN A 290 -10.51 31.04 -28.02
CA GLN A 290 -9.75 30.01 -28.76
C GLN A 290 -9.45 28.78 -27.88
N TYR A 291 -10.35 28.49 -26.91
CA TYR A 291 -10.20 27.40 -25.98
C TYR A 291 -10.91 26.15 -26.52
N GLN A 292 -10.12 25.10 -26.74
CA GLN A 292 -10.62 23.78 -27.16
C GLN A 292 -11.02 22.94 -25.95
N THR A 293 -12.27 22.58 -25.85
CA THR A 293 -12.81 21.76 -24.77
C THR A 293 -12.47 20.27 -24.92
N GLY A 294 -12.18 19.82 -26.13
CA GLY A 294 -12.18 18.40 -26.50
C GLY A 294 -13.58 17.77 -26.53
N PRO A 295 -13.70 16.47 -26.82
CA PRO A 295 -14.97 15.78 -26.82
C PRO A 295 -15.55 15.62 -25.40
N TYR A 296 -16.86 15.45 -25.29
CA TYR A 296 -17.58 15.20 -24.03
C TYR A 296 -18.17 13.79 -23.93
N GLU A 297 -18.06 12.97 -24.98
CA GLU A 297 -18.46 11.57 -25.03
C GLU A 297 -17.58 10.80 -26.01
N GLY A 298 -17.49 9.47 -25.88
CA GLY A 298 -16.77 8.60 -26.81
C GLY A 298 -15.23 8.72 -26.80
N TYR A 299 -14.65 9.38 -25.81
CA TYR A 299 -13.21 9.50 -25.66
C TYR A 299 -12.63 8.40 -24.77
N LEU A 300 -11.37 8.07 -25.00
CA LEU A 300 -10.64 7.06 -24.23
C LEU A 300 -9.66 7.72 -23.26
N HIS A 301 -9.51 7.11 -22.10
CA HIS A 301 -8.41 7.38 -21.16
C HIS A 301 -7.38 6.25 -21.22
N ASN A 302 -6.12 6.61 -21.37
CA ASN A 302 -5.00 5.68 -21.42
C ASN A 302 -4.35 5.52 -20.05
N THR A 303 -3.95 4.27 -19.75
CA THR A 303 -3.17 3.89 -18.58
C THR A 303 -2.04 3.00 -19.04
N ASN A 304 -0.79 3.46 -18.92
CA ASN A 304 0.37 2.71 -19.37
C ASN A 304 1.42 2.62 -18.27
N SER A 305 2.15 1.50 -18.25
CA SER A 305 3.33 1.35 -17.39
C SER A 305 4.43 0.56 -18.09
N THR A 306 5.67 0.96 -17.83
CA THR A 306 6.89 0.21 -18.16
C THR A 306 7.65 -0.01 -16.88
N LYS A 307 8.00 -1.25 -16.58
CA LYS A 307 8.76 -1.61 -15.38
C LYS A 307 9.87 -2.59 -15.71
N ALA A 308 10.98 -2.46 -15.00
CA ALA A 308 12.10 -3.36 -15.15
C ALA A 308 12.85 -3.54 -13.84
N ILE A 309 13.42 -4.72 -13.64
CA ILE A 309 14.30 -5.02 -12.52
C ILE A 309 15.55 -5.72 -13.02
N LEU A 310 16.70 -5.31 -12.50
CA LEU A 310 17.99 -5.97 -12.65
C LEU A 310 18.52 -6.34 -11.27
N LYS A 311 18.89 -7.59 -11.09
CA LYS A 311 19.50 -8.09 -9.85
C LYS A 311 20.80 -8.83 -10.17
N LEU A 312 21.85 -8.52 -9.41
CA LEU A 312 23.14 -9.16 -9.47
C LEU A 312 23.47 -9.77 -8.11
N ASP A 313 23.85 -11.03 -8.09
CA ASP A 313 24.27 -11.74 -6.89
C ASP A 313 25.72 -12.19 -7.06
N TYR A 314 26.64 -11.64 -6.26
CA TYR A 314 28.05 -11.91 -6.31
C TYR A 314 28.50 -12.63 -5.04
N GLN A 315 28.95 -13.89 -5.19
CA GLN A 315 29.59 -14.66 -4.14
C GLN A 315 31.03 -14.18 -4.01
N ILE A 316 31.29 -13.23 -3.12
CA ILE A 316 32.64 -12.65 -2.88
C ILE A 316 33.56 -13.74 -2.35
N SER A 317 33.09 -14.51 -1.35
CA SER A 317 33.79 -15.63 -0.73
C SER A 317 32.79 -16.73 -0.36
N LYS A 318 33.25 -17.84 0.19
CA LYS A 318 32.33 -18.88 0.73
C LYS A 318 31.43 -18.37 1.85
N SER A 319 31.84 -17.31 2.54
CA SER A 319 31.10 -16.72 3.67
C SER A 319 30.39 -15.41 3.34
N SER A 320 30.67 -14.77 2.21
CA SER A 320 30.14 -13.45 1.91
C SER A 320 29.47 -13.36 0.55
N THR A 321 28.26 -12.85 0.51
CA THR A 321 27.49 -12.61 -0.71
C THR A 321 27.07 -11.14 -0.77
N LEU A 322 27.34 -10.47 -1.89
CA LEU A 322 26.85 -9.14 -2.23
C LEU A 322 25.71 -9.25 -3.22
N THR A 323 24.59 -8.63 -2.93
CA THR A 323 23.44 -8.53 -3.85
C THR A 323 23.20 -7.07 -4.17
N ALA A 324 23.08 -6.73 -5.45
CA ALA A 324 22.67 -5.42 -5.92
C ALA A 324 21.38 -5.56 -6.75
N THR A 325 20.38 -4.74 -6.44
CA THR A 325 19.09 -4.73 -7.15
C THR A 325 18.79 -3.31 -7.60
N TYR A 326 18.42 -3.15 -8.88
CA TYR A 326 17.94 -1.89 -9.41
C TYR A 326 16.56 -2.09 -10.04
N ASN A 327 15.59 -1.25 -9.65
CA ASN A 327 14.20 -1.30 -10.10
C ASN A 327 13.77 0.04 -10.69
N ILE A 328 13.02 -0.01 -11.79
CA ILE A 328 12.47 1.14 -12.51
C ILE A 328 10.97 0.93 -12.71
N LEU A 329 10.20 2.00 -12.52
CA LEU A 329 8.82 2.14 -13.01
C LEU A 329 8.68 3.49 -13.69
N ASP A 330 8.06 3.51 -14.87
CA ASP A 330 7.54 4.71 -15.54
C ASP A 330 6.09 4.41 -15.91
N ALA A 331 5.15 5.14 -15.31
CA ALA A 331 3.73 4.90 -15.48
C ALA A 331 2.95 6.21 -15.58
N PHE A 332 1.84 6.17 -16.33
CA PHE A 332 0.87 7.25 -16.33
C PHE A 332 -0.57 6.72 -16.42
N LYS A 333 -1.50 7.53 -15.95
CA LYS A 333 -2.94 7.32 -16.08
C LYS A 333 -3.66 8.63 -16.37
N GLN A 334 -4.51 8.61 -17.38
CA GLN A 334 -5.43 9.69 -17.70
C GLN A 334 -6.71 9.55 -16.86
N LYS A 335 -7.21 10.67 -16.37
CA LYS A 335 -8.37 10.74 -15.46
C LYS A 335 -9.31 11.89 -15.86
N PRO A 336 -10.63 11.78 -15.56
CA PRO A 336 -11.54 12.92 -15.62
C PRO A 336 -11.17 13.97 -14.56
N ALA A 337 -11.83 15.13 -14.57
CA ALA A 337 -11.65 16.15 -13.54
C ALA A 337 -11.82 15.57 -12.12
N HIS A 338 -10.96 16.03 -11.20
CA HIS A 338 -10.96 15.52 -9.83
C HIS A 338 -12.29 15.82 -9.13
N PRO A 339 -12.91 14.86 -8.42
CA PRO A 339 -14.21 15.04 -7.77
C PRO A 339 -14.25 16.23 -6.81
N SER A 340 -13.20 16.50 -6.05
CA SER A 340 -13.12 17.63 -5.12
C SER A 340 -13.09 18.97 -5.84
N ALA A 341 -12.45 19.05 -7.02
CA ALA A 341 -12.39 20.28 -7.83
C ALA A 341 -13.76 20.75 -8.33
N ILE A 342 -14.66 19.80 -8.53
CA ILE A 342 -15.98 20.03 -9.12
C ILE A 342 -17.14 19.74 -8.13
N GLY A 343 -16.83 19.46 -6.88
CA GLY A 343 -17.76 19.26 -5.76
C GLY A 343 -18.57 17.96 -5.76
N ARG A 344 -18.54 17.19 -6.81
CA ARG A 344 -19.02 15.81 -6.92
C ARG A 344 -18.46 15.18 -8.18
N ARG A 345 -18.56 13.88 -8.23
CA ARG A 345 -18.09 13.04 -9.34
C ARG A 345 -18.67 13.47 -10.68
N GLY A 346 -18.03 13.17 -11.64
CA GLY A 346 -18.50 13.13 -13.01
C GLY A 346 -17.42 12.44 -13.81
N PRO A 347 -17.63 12.13 -15.09
CA PRO A 347 -18.95 12.24 -15.78
C PRO A 347 -19.91 11.14 -15.33
N ASP A 348 -21.18 11.47 -15.20
CA ASP A 348 -22.27 10.55 -14.82
C ASP A 348 -23.60 10.95 -15.53
N LEU A 349 -24.72 10.33 -15.11
CA LEU A 349 -26.03 10.62 -15.71
C LEU A 349 -26.56 12.05 -15.39
N THR A 350 -25.96 12.75 -14.45
CA THR A 350 -26.35 14.11 -14.05
C THR A 350 -25.45 15.19 -14.61
N THR A 351 -24.18 14.86 -14.88
CA THR A 351 -23.10 15.80 -15.22
C THR A 351 -22.23 15.22 -16.31
N LEU A 352 -22.00 15.98 -17.39
CA LEU A 352 -20.98 15.65 -18.37
C LEU A 352 -19.81 16.63 -18.32
N GLN A 353 -18.63 16.10 -18.67
CA GLN A 353 -17.37 16.85 -18.70
C GLN A 353 -16.76 16.76 -20.09
N TYR A 354 -16.05 17.80 -20.49
CA TYR A 354 -15.20 17.72 -21.66
C TYR A 354 -13.87 17.01 -21.33
N PHE A 355 -13.28 16.40 -22.34
CA PHE A 355 -12.00 15.69 -22.19
C PHE A 355 -10.92 16.60 -21.56
N ASN A 356 -10.80 17.85 -22.01
CA ASN A 356 -9.78 18.79 -21.54
C ASN A 356 -9.99 19.29 -20.12
N SER A 357 -11.10 18.94 -19.46
CA SER A 357 -11.29 19.15 -18.02
C SER A 357 -10.60 18.07 -17.18
N GLY A 358 -10.04 17.06 -17.83
CA GLY A 358 -9.29 15.98 -17.15
C GLY A 358 -7.79 16.31 -17.02
N TYR A 359 -7.07 15.30 -16.55
CA TYR A 359 -5.64 15.39 -16.28
C TYR A 359 -4.95 14.03 -16.39
N GLN A 360 -3.62 14.05 -16.44
CA GLN A 360 -2.79 12.86 -16.41
C GLN A 360 -2.01 12.80 -15.09
N ILE A 361 -1.99 11.65 -14.43
CA ILE A 361 -1.05 11.35 -13.35
C ILE A 361 0.13 10.59 -13.92
N ASN A 362 1.34 11.01 -13.54
CA ASN A 362 2.60 10.35 -13.90
C ASN A 362 3.27 9.87 -12.61
N ASN A 363 3.73 8.62 -12.58
CA ASN A 363 4.51 8.06 -11.49
C ASN A 363 5.81 7.48 -12.05
N LYS A 364 6.96 7.97 -11.54
CA LYS A 364 8.28 7.44 -11.89
C LYS A 364 9.02 7.01 -10.64
N ILE A 365 9.56 5.79 -10.66
CA ILE A 365 10.31 5.20 -9.54
C ILE A 365 11.67 4.75 -10.05
N ASN A 366 12.71 5.09 -9.28
CA ASN A 366 14.04 4.49 -9.43
C ASN A 366 14.50 4.05 -8.04
N SER A 367 14.83 2.78 -7.88
CA SER A 367 15.24 2.20 -6.60
C SER A 367 16.50 1.37 -6.76
N ALA A 368 17.52 1.66 -5.96
CA ALA A 368 18.76 0.91 -5.86
C ALA A 368 18.90 0.34 -4.45
N ILE A 369 19.15 -0.95 -4.33
CA ILE A 369 19.32 -1.67 -3.07
C ILE A 369 20.61 -2.47 -3.16
N VAL A 370 21.46 -2.34 -2.15
CA VAL A 370 22.69 -3.14 -2.01
C VAL A 370 22.66 -3.85 -0.67
N GLU A 371 22.88 -5.14 -0.66
CA GLU A 371 22.85 -5.99 0.51
C GLU A 371 24.13 -6.83 0.59
N LEU A 372 24.82 -6.77 1.73
CA LEU A 372 25.95 -7.63 2.05
C LEU A 372 25.55 -8.60 3.17
N ARG A 373 25.68 -9.88 2.91
CA ARG A 373 25.51 -10.96 3.89
C ARG A 373 26.85 -11.61 4.16
N THR A 374 27.24 -11.71 5.42
CA THR A 374 28.51 -12.32 5.84
C THR A 374 28.26 -13.33 6.96
N LEU A 375 28.91 -14.49 6.85
CA LEU A 375 28.94 -15.52 7.88
C LEU A 375 30.31 -15.48 8.58
N PHE A 376 30.31 -15.47 9.90
CA PHE A 376 31.50 -15.55 10.75
C PHE A 376 31.56 -16.94 11.34
N GLY A 377 31.99 -17.88 10.50
CA GLY A 377 31.94 -19.31 10.81
C GLY A 377 30.50 -19.78 11.12
N ASN A 378 30.37 -20.57 12.20
CA ASN A 378 29.06 -21.04 12.70
C ASN A 378 28.56 -20.22 13.92
N ALA A 379 29.32 -19.22 14.36
CA ALA A 379 29.06 -18.45 15.57
C ALA A 379 28.19 -17.21 15.33
N ALA A 380 28.33 -16.57 14.17
CA ALA A 380 27.60 -15.32 13.89
C ALA A 380 27.31 -15.14 12.40
N ALA A 381 26.36 -14.25 12.11
CA ALA A 381 26.06 -13.78 10.76
C ALA A 381 25.70 -12.31 10.80
N ASN A 382 26.08 -11.56 9.77
CA ASN A 382 25.66 -10.19 9.58
C ASN A 382 24.93 -9.99 8.25
N LYS A 383 23.96 -9.08 8.26
CA LYS A 383 23.25 -8.61 7.08
C LYS A 383 23.17 -7.09 7.13
N VAL A 384 23.95 -6.43 6.27
CA VAL A 384 23.90 -4.98 6.05
C VAL A 384 23.14 -4.70 4.77
N GLN A 385 22.21 -3.75 4.78
CA GLN A 385 21.45 -3.33 3.60
C GLN A 385 21.40 -1.81 3.53
N VAL A 386 21.64 -1.27 2.32
CA VAL A 386 21.48 0.15 2.00
C VAL A 386 20.54 0.26 0.82
N GLY A 387 19.53 1.12 0.92
CA GLY A 387 18.57 1.41 -0.12
C GLY A 387 18.49 2.91 -0.40
N TYR A 388 18.33 3.27 -1.67
CA TYR A 388 18.00 4.62 -2.09
C TYR A 388 16.94 4.57 -3.18
N THR A 389 15.79 5.20 -2.91
CA THR A 389 14.65 5.21 -3.83
C THR A 389 14.21 6.65 -4.08
N THR A 390 13.94 6.96 -5.35
CA THR A 390 13.33 8.24 -5.74
C THR A 390 11.97 7.98 -6.38
N PHE A 391 11.01 8.81 -6.02
CA PHE A 391 9.68 8.86 -6.65
C PHE A 391 9.51 10.26 -7.23
N ARG A 392 8.91 10.33 -8.42
CA ARG A 392 8.52 11.58 -9.07
C ARG A 392 7.07 11.43 -9.51
N ASP A 393 6.19 12.06 -8.77
CA ASP A 393 4.76 12.05 -9.04
C ASP A 393 4.36 13.42 -9.56
N ALA A 394 3.59 13.45 -10.65
CA ALA A 394 3.16 14.68 -11.28
C ALA A 394 1.73 14.56 -11.80
N ARG A 395 0.98 15.65 -11.69
CA ARG A 395 -0.30 15.80 -12.37
C ARG A 395 -0.15 16.86 -13.45
N ASP A 396 -0.57 16.54 -14.66
CA ASP A 396 -0.52 17.43 -15.81
C ASP A 396 -1.94 17.59 -16.37
N PRO A 397 -2.54 18.80 -16.36
CA PRO A 397 -3.85 19.04 -16.96
C PRO A 397 -3.80 18.86 -18.48
N PHE A 398 -4.90 18.45 -19.09
CA PHE A 398 -4.96 18.25 -20.56
C PHE A 398 -5.03 19.56 -21.34
N SER A 399 -5.43 20.64 -20.69
CA SER A 399 -5.59 21.94 -21.35
C SER A 399 -4.57 22.97 -20.95
N ALA A 400 -4.39 23.98 -21.80
CA ALA A 400 -3.71 25.22 -21.45
C ALA A 400 -4.42 25.94 -20.29
N PRO A 401 -3.74 26.87 -19.60
CA PRO A 401 -4.31 27.62 -18.47
C PRO A 401 -5.65 28.27 -18.78
N PHE A 402 -6.67 27.84 -18.05
CA PHE A 402 -8.04 28.30 -18.19
C PHE A 402 -8.80 28.11 -16.87
N PRO A 403 -9.79 28.95 -16.51
CA PRO A 403 -10.55 28.73 -15.29
C PRO A 403 -11.42 27.47 -15.39
N VAL A 404 -11.63 26.78 -14.28
CA VAL A 404 -12.63 25.73 -14.20
C VAL A 404 -14.02 26.34 -14.30
N ILE A 405 -14.89 25.75 -15.10
CA ILE A 405 -16.24 26.21 -15.35
C ILE A 405 -17.24 25.18 -14.83
N ASN A 406 -18.10 25.61 -13.93
CA ASN A 406 -19.21 24.79 -13.39
C ASN A 406 -20.53 25.42 -13.82
N ILE A 407 -21.30 24.71 -14.65
CA ILE A 407 -22.65 25.11 -15.05
C ILE A 407 -23.65 24.19 -14.36
N ASN A 408 -24.59 24.76 -13.64
CA ASN A 408 -25.66 24.05 -12.97
C ASN A 408 -26.94 24.07 -13.84
N LYS A 409 -27.89 23.22 -13.47
CA LYS A 409 -29.28 23.21 -13.92
C LYS A 409 -30.10 22.62 -12.78
N ASP A 410 -31.13 23.32 -12.37
CA ASP A 410 -31.98 22.94 -11.25
C ASP A 410 -31.19 22.76 -9.92
N GLY A 411 -30.21 23.64 -9.67
CA GLY A 411 -29.34 23.58 -8.49
C GLY A 411 -28.35 22.42 -8.46
N ILE A 412 -28.33 21.60 -9.51
CA ILE A 412 -27.43 20.44 -9.63
C ILE A 412 -26.42 20.69 -10.75
N ARG A 413 -25.14 20.31 -10.53
CA ARG A 413 -24.11 20.39 -11.57
C ARG A 413 -24.57 19.68 -12.85
N TYR A 414 -24.27 20.28 -13.99
CA TYR A 414 -24.76 19.89 -15.29
C TYR A 414 -23.62 19.73 -16.30
N ILE A 415 -22.79 20.79 -16.49
CA ILE A 415 -21.64 20.78 -17.39
C ILE A 415 -20.39 21.21 -16.64
N VAL A 416 -19.28 20.53 -16.88
CA VAL A 416 -17.95 20.90 -16.42
C VAL A 416 -17.05 21.15 -17.64
N ALA A 417 -16.42 22.33 -17.68
CA ALA A 417 -15.46 22.73 -18.69
C ALA A 417 -14.25 23.43 -18.05
N GLY A 418 -13.25 23.78 -18.85
CA GLY A 418 -12.04 24.44 -18.39
C GLY A 418 -10.98 23.46 -17.93
N GLN A 419 -9.90 23.99 -17.36
CA GLN A 419 -8.76 23.23 -16.87
C GLN A 419 -9.04 22.60 -15.51
N GLU A 420 -8.51 21.41 -15.27
CA GLU A 420 -8.52 20.82 -13.92
C GLU A 420 -7.59 21.63 -13.01
N PRO A 421 -8.11 22.28 -11.96
CA PRO A 421 -7.34 23.30 -11.22
C PRO A 421 -6.21 22.72 -10.37
N PHE A 422 -6.45 21.55 -9.72
CA PHE A 422 -5.49 20.94 -8.80
C PHE A 422 -4.34 20.19 -9.48
N SER A 423 -4.36 20.08 -10.81
CA SER A 423 -3.29 19.46 -11.59
C SER A 423 -2.25 20.47 -12.09
N VAL A 424 -2.54 21.78 -11.91
CA VAL A 424 -1.61 22.84 -12.31
C VAL A 424 -0.39 22.83 -11.39
N PHE A 425 0.80 22.56 -11.94
CA PHE A 425 2.07 22.46 -11.20
C PHE A 425 2.05 21.51 -10.00
N ASN A 426 1.16 20.53 -9.99
CA ASN A 426 1.09 19.54 -8.92
C ASN A 426 2.22 18.52 -9.09
N ARG A 427 3.22 18.62 -8.22
CA ARG A 427 4.44 17.80 -8.22
C ARG A 427 4.71 17.30 -6.81
N LEU A 428 5.17 16.07 -6.72
CA LEU A 428 5.69 15.48 -5.50
C LEU A 428 6.96 14.70 -5.84
N ASN A 429 8.11 15.23 -5.45
CA ASN A 429 9.36 14.49 -5.51
C ASN A 429 9.66 13.90 -4.14
N GLN A 430 9.98 12.63 -4.11
CA GLN A 430 10.29 11.92 -2.86
C GLN A 430 11.65 11.25 -2.99
N LYS A 431 12.46 11.33 -1.93
CA LYS A 431 13.75 10.64 -1.78
C LYS A 431 13.71 9.84 -0.49
N VAL A 432 14.03 8.58 -0.58
CA VAL A 432 14.03 7.65 0.55
C VAL A 432 15.39 7.02 0.68
N PHE A 433 16.09 7.32 1.75
CA PHE A 433 17.32 6.63 2.14
C PHE A 433 17.01 5.63 3.24
N GLN A 434 17.56 4.44 3.13
CA GLN A 434 17.38 3.36 4.09
C GLN A 434 18.72 2.71 4.41
N PHE A 435 18.94 2.48 5.69
CA PHE A 435 20.05 1.68 6.20
C PHE A 435 19.52 0.67 7.20
N THR A 436 19.93 -0.57 7.10
CA THR A 436 19.59 -1.61 8.09
C THR A 436 20.79 -2.50 8.32
N ASP A 437 21.09 -2.78 9.58
CA ASP A 437 22.09 -3.75 9.99
C ASP A 437 21.50 -4.74 10.99
N ASN A 438 21.67 -6.03 10.72
CA ASN A 438 21.21 -7.14 11.57
C ASN A 438 22.36 -8.08 11.84
N PHE A 439 22.83 -8.10 13.06
CA PHE A 439 23.87 -8.99 13.54
C PHE A 439 23.29 -10.10 14.40
N ASN A 440 23.49 -11.34 13.99
CA ASN A 440 22.99 -12.53 14.67
C ASN A 440 24.15 -13.31 15.31
N ILE A 441 23.98 -13.71 16.57
CA ILE A 441 24.93 -14.53 17.33
C ILE A 441 24.25 -15.86 17.67
N TYR A 442 24.87 -16.96 17.31
CA TYR A 442 24.39 -18.33 17.57
C TYR A 442 25.17 -18.94 18.73
N LYS A 443 24.53 -19.11 19.89
CA LYS A 443 25.20 -19.66 21.09
C LYS A 443 24.27 -20.70 21.76
N GLY A 444 24.67 -21.98 21.67
CA GLY A 444 23.88 -23.06 22.24
C GLY A 444 22.44 -23.08 21.66
N ARG A 445 21.45 -22.94 22.54
CA ARG A 445 20.04 -22.92 22.17
C ARG A 445 19.47 -21.53 21.91
N HIS A 446 20.33 -20.51 21.88
CA HIS A 446 19.98 -19.11 21.72
C HIS A 446 20.43 -18.58 20.37
N THR A 447 19.60 -17.72 19.76
CA THR A 447 19.95 -16.86 18.64
C THR A 447 19.68 -15.43 19.05
N TYR A 448 20.74 -14.69 19.36
CA TYR A 448 20.63 -13.27 19.68
C TYR A 448 20.69 -12.46 18.38
N THR A 449 19.77 -11.52 18.23
CA THR A 449 19.77 -10.54 17.15
C THR A 449 19.95 -9.15 17.73
N ILE A 450 20.95 -8.42 17.24
CA ILE A 450 21.18 -7.01 17.54
C ILE A 450 21.04 -6.26 16.22
N GLY A 451 20.27 -5.20 16.18
CA GLY A 451 20.10 -4.49 14.92
C GLY A 451 19.76 -3.02 15.07
N THR A 452 19.96 -2.32 13.98
CA THR A 452 19.61 -0.92 13.82
C THR A 452 19.02 -0.66 12.45
N SER A 453 18.14 0.33 12.36
CA SER A 453 17.63 0.83 11.08
C SER A 453 17.50 2.35 11.11
N LEU A 454 17.81 2.98 9.99
CA LEU A 454 17.61 4.40 9.74
C LEU A 454 16.84 4.55 8.44
N GLU A 455 15.76 5.32 8.50
CA GLU A 455 14.97 5.72 7.36
C GLU A 455 14.95 7.25 7.34
N ALA A 456 15.34 7.85 6.21
CA ALA A 456 15.29 9.28 6.01
C ALA A 456 14.50 9.57 4.73
N PHE A 457 13.51 10.42 4.85
CA PHE A 457 12.59 10.82 3.80
C PHE A 457 12.73 12.31 3.54
N SER A 458 12.82 12.69 2.27
CA SER A 458 12.77 14.08 1.83
C SER A 458 11.67 14.21 0.78
N PHE A 459 10.74 15.11 1.00
CA PHE A 459 9.59 15.37 0.14
C PHE A 459 9.62 16.81 -0.33
N ASP A 460 9.49 17.02 -1.64
CA ASP A 460 9.31 18.33 -2.27
C ASP A 460 7.91 18.33 -2.89
N ASN A 461 6.95 19.02 -2.25
CA ASN A 461 5.55 19.03 -2.66
C ASN A 461 5.13 20.44 -3.12
N SER A 462 4.60 20.56 -4.33
CA SER A 462 4.09 21.81 -4.89
C SER A 462 2.58 22.03 -4.75
N PHE A 463 1.90 21.21 -3.97
CA PHE A 463 0.48 21.38 -3.69
C PHE A 463 0.27 22.56 -2.73
N ASN A 464 0.11 23.76 -3.28
CA ASN A 464 -0.07 25.00 -2.52
C ASN A 464 -1.44 25.63 -2.84
N LEU A 465 -2.39 25.52 -1.92
CA LEU A 465 -3.77 25.92 -2.11
C LEU A 465 -3.93 27.43 -2.43
N ASN A 466 -3.06 28.29 -1.90
CA ASN A 466 -3.05 29.73 -2.22
C ASN A 466 -2.88 29.97 -3.72
N ALA A 467 -2.07 29.17 -4.38
CA ALA A 467 -1.73 29.37 -5.77
C ALA A 467 -2.86 28.94 -6.73
N TYR A 468 -3.80 28.12 -6.27
CA TYR A 468 -4.93 27.66 -7.10
C TYR A 468 -6.10 28.66 -7.17
N GLY A 469 -6.13 29.69 -6.29
CA GLY A 469 -7.25 30.61 -6.19
C GLY A 469 -7.68 31.23 -7.51
N GLY A 470 -6.73 31.64 -8.35
CA GLY A 470 -7.01 32.22 -9.66
C GLY A 470 -7.44 31.23 -10.76
N THR A 471 -7.45 29.93 -10.47
CA THR A 471 -7.88 28.91 -11.45
C THR A 471 -9.34 28.48 -11.25
N PHE A 472 -9.97 28.88 -10.13
CA PHE A 472 -11.38 28.62 -9.88
C PHE A 472 -12.24 29.69 -10.54
N GLY A 473 -13.02 29.31 -11.53
CA GLY A 473 -14.04 30.17 -12.13
C GLY A 473 -15.33 30.20 -11.30
N PRO A 474 -16.22 31.15 -11.59
CA PRO A 474 -17.53 31.21 -10.95
C PRO A 474 -18.41 30.04 -11.36
N GLY A 475 -19.34 29.66 -10.48
CA GLY A 475 -20.45 28.77 -10.83
C GLY A 475 -21.56 29.52 -11.56
N TYR A 476 -22.17 28.88 -12.55
CA TYR A 476 -23.31 29.45 -13.29
C TYR A 476 -24.57 28.62 -13.04
N GLU A 477 -25.71 29.30 -12.82
CA GLU A 477 -26.98 28.62 -12.50
C GLU A 477 -27.65 27.98 -13.72
N SER A 478 -27.19 28.34 -14.93
CA SER A 478 -27.70 27.76 -16.18
C SER A 478 -26.70 27.94 -17.34
N THR A 479 -26.88 27.13 -18.41
CA THR A 479 -26.14 27.29 -19.67
C THR A 479 -26.35 28.69 -20.27
N ALA A 480 -27.57 29.20 -20.21
CA ALA A 480 -27.89 30.52 -20.74
C ALA A 480 -27.14 31.65 -19.98
N ALA A 481 -27.07 31.59 -18.65
CA ALA A 481 -26.31 32.56 -17.85
C ALA A 481 -24.81 32.52 -18.18
N PHE A 482 -24.24 31.33 -18.39
CA PHE A 482 -22.84 31.19 -18.82
C PHE A 482 -22.62 31.79 -20.20
N LEU A 483 -23.45 31.45 -21.19
CA LEU A 483 -23.33 31.94 -22.56
C LEU A 483 -23.46 33.47 -22.64
N ASP A 484 -24.34 34.02 -21.81
CA ASP A 484 -24.51 35.48 -21.70
C ASP A 484 -23.25 36.14 -21.10
N SER A 485 -22.69 35.59 -20.06
CA SER A 485 -21.44 36.04 -19.46
C SER A 485 -20.27 36.03 -20.48
N VAL A 486 -20.16 34.96 -21.27
CA VAL A 486 -19.17 34.85 -22.34
C VAL A 486 -19.42 35.92 -23.41
N ARG A 487 -20.68 36.11 -23.84
CA ARG A 487 -21.08 37.09 -24.89
C ARG A 487 -20.80 38.52 -24.47
N THR A 488 -21.10 38.89 -23.21
CA THR A 488 -20.98 40.24 -22.67
C THR A 488 -19.58 40.61 -22.16
N GLY A 489 -18.65 39.61 -22.08
CA GLY A 489 -17.32 39.80 -21.54
C GLY A 489 -17.23 39.64 -20.01
N GLY A 490 -18.31 39.22 -19.36
CA GLY A 490 -18.32 39.00 -17.91
C GLY A 490 -17.38 37.88 -17.44
N PHE A 491 -16.94 36.99 -18.36
CA PHE A 491 -16.00 35.90 -18.07
C PHE A 491 -14.54 36.21 -18.41
N ASP A 492 -14.25 37.39 -18.99
CA ASP A 492 -12.91 37.76 -19.48
C ASP A 492 -11.88 37.91 -18.34
N ASN A 493 -12.34 38.44 -17.18
CA ASN A 493 -11.49 38.63 -16.01
C ASN A 493 -11.02 37.29 -15.40
N GLU A 494 -11.88 36.26 -15.35
CA GLU A 494 -11.54 34.92 -14.86
C GLU A 494 -10.53 34.27 -15.78
N VAL A 495 -10.69 34.38 -17.10
CA VAL A 495 -9.71 33.89 -18.08
C VAL A 495 -8.37 34.58 -17.94
N ALA A 496 -8.36 35.91 -17.79
CA ALA A 496 -7.16 36.69 -17.56
C ALA A 496 -6.49 36.30 -16.24
N ALA A 497 -7.26 36.12 -15.15
CA ALA A 497 -6.75 35.74 -13.85
C ALA A 497 -6.12 34.34 -13.86
N ALA A 498 -6.76 33.35 -14.49
CA ALA A 498 -6.22 31.99 -14.59
C ALA A 498 -4.93 31.95 -15.39
N ARG A 499 -4.86 32.68 -16.51
CA ARG A 499 -3.64 32.81 -17.32
C ARG A 499 -2.53 33.54 -16.58
N ALA A 500 -2.83 34.64 -15.89
CA ALA A 500 -1.88 35.39 -15.08
C ALA A 500 -1.35 34.56 -13.90
N THR A 501 -2.20 33.82 -13.21
CA THR A 501 -1.81 32.92 -12.14
C THR A 501 -0.81 31.87 -12.64
N SER A 502 -1.08 31.24 -13.78
CA SER A 502 -0.17 30.29 -14.39
C SER A 502 1.17 30.88 -14.82
N GLN A 503 1.17 32.12 -15.35
CA GLN A 503 2.39 32.82 -15.75
C GLN A 503 3.21 33.31 -14.55
N ALA A 504 2.56 33.87 -13.53
CA ALA A 504 3.23 34.45 -12.36
C ALA A 504 3.95 33.41 -11.51
N ASN A 505 3.48 32.18 -11.55
CA ASN A 505 4.00 31.09 -10.71
C ASN A 505 5.10 30.24 -11.36
N GLY A 506 5.38 30.39 -12.62
CA GLY A 506 6.61 30.12 -13.38
C GLY A 506 7.35 28.80 -13.21
N GLY A 507 6.69 27.68 -12.95
CA GLY A 507 7.31 26.36 -13.02
C GLY A 507 7.99 25.87 -11.73
N GLU A 508 8.72 24.76 -11.81
CA GLU A 508 9.46 24.15 -10.70
C GLU A 508 10.44 25.14 -10.06
N GLY A 509 10.43 25.22 -8.72
CA GLY A 509 11.38 26.03 -7.95
C GLY A 509 11.06 27.51 -7.93
N GLY A 510 9.78 27.89 -8.01
CA GLY A 510 9.34 29.28 -7.85
C GLY A 510 10.08 29.99 -6.72
N THR A 511 10.58 31.19 -6.98
CA THR A 511 11.32 32.02 -6.00
C THR A 511 10.46 32.35 -4.79
N ALA A 512 11.09 32.51 -3.62
CA ALA A 512 10.41 32.94 -2.39
C ALA A 512 9.43 34.09 -2.64
N GLY A 513 8.17 33.90 -2.26
CA GLY A 513 7.10 34.90 -2.49
C GLY A 513 6.24 34.68 -3.74
N LYS A 514 6.49 33.61 -4.56
CA LYS A 514 5.68 33.27 -5.74
C LYS A 514 5.13 31.84 -5.61
N GLY A 515 3.88 31.63 -5.98
CA GLY A 515 2.98 30.58 -5.57
C GLY A 515 3.38 29.10 -5.71
N TRP A 516 4.13 28.70 -6.74
CA TRP A 516 4.38 27.29 -7.05
C TRP A 516 5.70 26.72 -6.48
N ALA A 517 6.12 27.20 -5.33
CA ALA A 517 7.32 26.66 -4.71
C ALA A 517 7.08 25.26 -4.14
N LEU A 518 8.09 24.40 -4.28
CA LEU A 518 8.10 23.11 -3.63
C LEU A 518 8.24 23.27 -2.11
N ALA A 519 7.24 22.80 -1.35
CA ALA A 519 7.29 22.74 0.10
C ALA A 519 8.11 21.53 0.52
N GLU A 520 9.28 21.76 1.13
CA GLU A 520 10.20 20.72 1.54
C GLU A 520 9.86 20.19 2.92
N THR A 521 9.68 18.88 3.05
CA THR A 521 9.42 18.18 4.31
C THR A 521 10.47 17.08 4.49
N ASN A 522 11.30 17.17 5.55
CA ASN A 522 12.36 16.23 5.84
C ASN A 522 12.08 15.53 7.17
N VAL A 523 11.80 14.24 7.11
CA VAL A 523 11.41 13.42 8.25
C VAL A 523 12.10 12.07 8.22
N GLY A 524 12.03 11.32 9.31
CA GLY A 524 12.66 10.00 9.36
C GLY A 524 12.29 9.20 10.58
N GLN A 525 12.89 8.04 10.68
CA GLN A 525 12.78 7.16 11.83
C GLN A 525 14.11 6.43 12.05
N PHE A 526 14.60 6.49 13.29
CA PHE A 526 15.73 5.69 13.74
C PHE A 526 15.21 4.58 14.64
N ALA A 527 15.77 3.38 14.52
CA ALA A 527 15.43 2.29 15.42
C ALA A 527 16.66 1.50 15.85
N PHE A 528 16.61 1.01 17.08
CA PHE A 528 17.54 0.05 17.66
C PHE A 528 16.75 -1.10 18.28
N TYR A 529 17.23 -2.34 18.13
CA TYR A 529 16.52 -3.50 18.65
C TYR A 529 17.43 -4.65 19.04
N LEU A 530 16.92 -5.40 20.03
CA LEU A 530 17.55 -6.61 20.57
C LEU A 530 16.50 -7.72 20.66
N GLN A 531 16.89 -8.93 20.31
CA GLN A 531 16.02 -10.11 20.37
C GLN A 531 16.81 -11.35 20.78
N ASP A 532 16.17 -12.23 21.53
CA ASP A 532 16.61 -13.60 21.72
C ASP A 532 15.53 -14.57 21.21
N GLU A 533 15.95 -15.51 20.38
CA GLU A 533 15.17 -16.69 20.08
C GLU A 533 15.78 -17.87 20.81
N TRP A 534 15.07 -18.37 21.82
CA TRP A 534 15.49 -19.42 22.70
C TRP A 534 14.75 -20.73 22.40
N THR A 535 15.49 -21.73 21.92
CA THR A 535 14.98 -23.11 21.82
C THR A 535 15.03 -23.75 23.19
N VAL A 536 13.97 -23.56 24.01
CA VAL A 536 13.89 -24.04 25.41
C VAL A 536 14.11 -25.55 25.47
N ASN A 537 13.45 -26.27 24.56
CA ASN A 537 13.58 -27.73 24.42
C ASN A 537 13.16 -28.15 22.98
N LYS A 538 13.07 -29.47 22.74
CA LYS A 538 12.68 -30.01 21.42
C LYS A 538 11.29 -29.59 20.94
N LYS A 539 10.41 -29.14 21.84
CA LYS A 539 9.01 -28.80 21.55
C LYS A 539 8.72 -27.30 21.61
N LEU A 540 9.45 -26.54 22.44
CA LEU A 540 9.15 -25.13 22.71
C LEU A 540 10.28 -24.23 22.24
N THR A 541 9.92 -23.25 21.43
CA THR A 541 10.74 -22.09 21.07
C THR A 541 10.06 -20.84 21.56
N LEU A 542 10.81 -19.97 22.23
CA LEU A 542 10.38 -18.61 22.65
C LEU A 542 11.15 -17.59 21.85
N THR A 543 10.50 -16.53 21.45
CA THR A 543 11.11 -15.35 20.83
C THR A 543 10.71 -14.15 21.66
N TYR A 544 11.65 -13.40 22.18
CA TYR A 544 11.37 -12.17 22.94
C TYR A 544 12.39 -11.10 22.60
N GLY A 545 11.93 -9.87 22.55
CA GLY A 545 12.77 -8.76 22.15
C GLY A 545 12.16 -7.40 22.50
N LEU A 546 13.00 -6.41 22.36
CA LEU A 546 12.66 -5.00 22.54
C LEU A 546 13.13 -4.21 21.33
N ARG A 547 12.24 -3.40 20.79
CA ARG A 547 12.56 -2.42 19.76
C ARG A 547 12.23 -1.03 20.27
N MET A 548 13.13 -0.09 20.00
CA MET A 548 12.93 1.34 20.17
C MET A 548 12.84 1.99 18.80
N ASP A 549 11.80 2.76 18.56
CA ASP A 549 11.60 3.57 17.36
C ASP A 549 11.54 5.04 17.74
N MET A 550 12.36 5.89 17.13
CA MET A 550 12.44 7.32 17.38
C MET A 550 12.15 8.10 16.11
N PRO A 551 11.07 8.91 16.07
CA PRO A 551 10.79 9.80 14.95
C PRO A 551 11.83 10.91 14.86
N LEU A 552 12.15 11.32 13.62
CA LEU A 552 13.10 12.38 13.30
C LEU A 552 12.40 13.40 12.40
N TYR A 553 12.62 14.71 12.66
CA TYR A 553 11.99 15.79 11.88
C TYR A 553 13.03 16.69 11.22
N PHE A 554 14.32 16.40 11.34
CA PHE A 554 15.45 17.13 10.74
C PHE A 554 15.24 18.65 10.75
N ASN A 555 15.27 19.31 9.57
CA ASN A 555 15.10 20.75 9.41
C ASN A 555 13.67 21.18 9.02
N THR A 556 12.67 20.32 9.18
CA THR A 556 11.29 20.60 8.74
C THR A 556 10.70 21.86 9.38
N SER A 557 10.99 22.15 10.67
CA SER A 557 10.55 23.41 11.29
C SER A 557 11.02 24.64 10.54
N SER A 558 12.29 24.68 10.11
CA SER A 558 12.83 25.81 9.32
C SER A 558 12.13 25.93 7.95
N LYS A 559 11.69 24.78 7.37
CA LYS A 559 10.95 24.78 6.12
C LYS A 559 9.53 25.32 6.27
N ILE A 560 8.91 25.10 7.42
CA ILE A 560 7.63 25.75 7.77
C ILE A 560 7.82 27.27 7.88
N GLU A 561 8.88 27.74 8.54
CA GLU A 561 9.19 29.18 8.65
C GLU A 561 9.40 29.83 7.28
N GLU A 562 10.09 29.15 6.36
CA GLU A 562 10.27 29.61 4.98
C GLU A 562 8.93 29.78 4.26
N ASN A 563 7.99 28.84 4.44
CA ASN A 563 6.67 28.92 3.84
C ASN A 563 5.77 29.97 4.48
N ILE A 564 5.85 30.19 5.79
CA ILE A 564 5.14 31.26 6.49
C ILE A 564 5.58 32.62 5.94
N LYS A 565 6.88 32.83 5.72
CA LYS A 565 7.42 34.07 5.14
C LYS A 565 6.98 34.30 3.69
N ARG A 566 6.74 33.22 2.94
CA ARG A 566 6.28 33.26 1.56
C ARG A 566 4.80 33.60 1.45
N ASN A 567 3.98 33.06 2.35
CA ASN A 567 2.53 33.19 2.33
C ASN A 567 2.09 34.38 3.20
N CYS A 568 1.05 35.10 2.76
CA CYS A 568 0.43 36.11 3.61
C CYS A 568 -0.35 35.50 4.77
N CYS A 569 -0.67 36.27 5.73
CA CYS A 569 -1.85 36.12 6.57
C CYS A 569 -1.76 35.06 7.68
N TYR A 570 -0.55 34.54 7.97
CA TYR A 570 -0.33 33.71 9.15
C TYR A 570 -0.44 34.57 10.43
N ASP A 571 -1.32 34.16 11.35
CA ASP A 571 -1.52 34.82 12.64
C ASP A 571 -1.35 33.84 13.79
N PRO A 572 -0.22 33.90 14.56
CA PRO A 572 0.02 33.02 15.70
C PRO A 572 -0.80 33.39 16.96
N THR A 573 -1.52 34.53 16.93
CA THR A 573 -2.26 35.04 18.10
C THR A 573 -3.66 34.45 18.21
N ILE A 574 -4.14 33.77 17.17
CA ILE A 574 -5.48 33.17 17.14
C ILE A 574 -5.63 32.19 18.28
N THR A 575 -6.80 32.25 18.96
CA THR A 575 -7.16 31.27 19.98
C THR A 575 -8.10 30.23 19.39
N TRP A 576 -7.68 28.98 19.47
CA TRP A 576 -8.42 27.78 19.06
C TRP A 576 -9.02 27.10 20.29
N TYR A 577 -9.87 26.09 20.12
CA TYR A 577 -10.55 25.43 21.22
C TYR A 577 -10.47 23.91 21.06
N ASP A 578 -10.01 23.22 22.13
CA ASP A 578 -9.94 21.78 22.16
C ASP A 578 -11.32 21.12 22.34
N GLU A 579 -11.35 19.79 22.40
CA GLU A 579 -12.59 19.01 22.53
C GLU A 579 -13.29 19.19 23.88
N GLN A 580 -12.66 19.85 24.87
CA GLN A 580 -13.25 20.26 26.13
C GLN A 580 -13.71 21.72 26.13
N GLY A 581 -13.49 22.44 25.03
CA GLY A 581 -13.77 23.88 24.92
C GLY A 581 -12.72 24.77 25.58
N SER A 582 -11.56 24.21 25.95
CA SER A 582 -10.46 24.96 26.56
C SER A 582 -9.66 25.70 25.48
N PRO A 583 -9.25 26.97 25.77
CA PRO A 583 -8.50 27.76 24.80
C PRO A 583 -7.09 27.17 24.57
N GLN A 584 -6.69 27.10 23.30
CA GLN A 584 -5.40 26.61 22.84
C GLN A 584 -4.73 27.63 21.93
N LYS A 585 -3.40 27.66 21.95
CA LYS A 585 -2.58 28.40 20.98
C LYS A 585 -1.55 27.47 20.39
N PHE A 586 -1.38 27.53 19.08
CA PHE A 586 -0.44 26.70 18.36
C PHE A 586 0.62 27.57 17.68
N ASP A 587 1.88 27.20 17.87
CA ASP A 587 2.98 27.64 17.04
C ASP A 587 3.06 26.72 15.83
N HIS A 588 2.81 27.25 14.63
CA HIS A 588 2.77 26.48 13.40
C HIS A 588 4.14 25.86 13.04
N THR A 589 5.24 26.43 13.52
CA THR A 589 6.58 25.91 13.30
C THR A 589 6.92 24.74 14.21
N GLN A 590 6.12 24.53 15.26
CA GLN A 590 6.33 23.46 16.22
C GLN A 590 5.89 22.10 15.66
N LEU A 591 6.81 21.17 15.66
CA LEU A 591 6.59 19.77 15.32
C LEU A 591 6.47 18.91 16.59
N PRO A 592 5.97 17.68 16.48
CA PRO A 592 5.87 16.78 17.62
C PRO A 592 7.24 16.53 18.27
N LYS A 593 7.22 16.31 19.58
CA LYS A 593 8.44 15.95 20.32
C LYS A 593 9.02 14.62 19.80
N GLN A 594 10.34 14.57 19.66
CA GLN A 594 11.05 13.33 19.32
C GLN A 594 11.13 12.43 20.53
N VAL A 595 10.07 11.66 20.78
CA VAL A 595 9.97 10.74 21.90
C VAL A 595 10.12 9.32 21.42
N PRO A 596 11.07 8.52 21.96
CA PRO A 596 11.21 7.12 21.56
C PRO A 596 9.99 6.30 21.96
N LEU A 597 9.53 5.44 21.07
CA LEU A 597 8.47 4.47 21.29
C LEU A 597 9.06 3.08 21.46
N PHE A 598 8.74 2.45 22.57
CA PHE A 598 9.22 1.10 22.88
C PHE A 598 8.19 0.05 22.47
N SER A 599 8.67 -1.00 21.83
CA SER A 599 7.87 -2.12 21.31
C SER A 599 8.40 -3.45 21.85
N PRO A 600 8.12 -3.79 23.12
CA PRO A 600 8.40 -5.13 23.64
C PRO A 600 7.51 -6.15 22.95
N ARG A 601 8.09 -7.31 22.61
CA ARG A 601 7.37 -8.43 21.97
C ARG A 601 7.81 -9.75 22.58
N ILE A 602 6.84 -10.66 22.71
CA ILE A 602 7.10 -12.06 23.09
C ILE A 602 6.23 -12.96 22.22
N GLY A 603 6.83 -14.00 21.65
CA GLY A 603 6.15 -15.02 20.87
C GLY A 603 6.61 -16.41 21.29
N PHE A 604 5.78 -17.39 21.01
CA PHE A 604 6.11 -18.80 21.24
C PHE A 604 5.65 -19.67 20.07
N ASN A 605 6.34 -20.79 19.91
CA ASN A 605 5.94 -21.90 19.07
C ASN A 605 6.09 -23.20 19.88
N TYR A 606 5.00 -23.93 20.04
CA TYR A 606 4.97 -25.20 20.76
C TYR A 606 4.59 -26.32 19.80
N ASP A 607 5.52 -27.25 19.56
CA ASP A 607 5.30 -28.47 18.78
C ASP A 607 4.47 -29.45 19.61
N MET A 608 3.20 -29.61 19.23
CA MET A 608 2.25 -30.55 19.82
C MET A 608 2.29 -31.94 19.14
N GLY A 609 3.21 -32.09 18.17
CA GLY A 609 3.31 -33.33 17.40
C GLY A 609 3.70 -34.53 18.26
N SER A 610 3.19 -35.68 17.89
CA SER A 610 3.57 -37.01 18.34
C SER A 610 3.85 -37.89 17.13
N GLU A 611 4.28 -39.15 17.34
CA GLU A 611 4.59 -40.07 16.25
C GLU A 611 3.42 -40.15 15.25
N GLY A 612 3.70 -39.81 13.98
CA GLY A 612 2.69 -39.79 12.91
C GLY A 612 1.71 -38.59 12.92
N LYS A 613 1.75 -37.69 13.94
CA LYS A 613 0.84 -36.53 14.03
C LYS A 613 1.63 -35.22 14.08
N THR A 614 1.40 -34.32 13.14
CA THR A 614 2.03 -32.99 13.09
C THR A 614 1.02 -31.93 13.52
N ALA A 615 1.28 -31.26 14.64
CA ALA A 615 0.47 -30.15 15.13
C ALA A 615 1.36 -29.16 15.86
N GLN A 616 0.98 -27.88 15.85
CA GLN A 616 1.66 -26.83 16.62
C GLN A 616 0.66 -25.82 17.16
N LEU A 617 0.97 -25.29 18.33
CA LEU A 617 0.35 -24.13 18.93
C LEU A 617 1.36 -22.98 18.90
N ARG A 618 0.96 -21.81 18.42
CA ARG A 618 1.81 -20.65 18.33
C ARG A 618 1.06 -19.41 18.75
N GLY A 619 1.77 -18.38 19.14
CA GLY A 619 1.14 -17.13 19.54
C GLY A 619 2.12 -16.19 20.17
N GLY A 620 1.57 -15.08 20.67
CA GLY A 620 2.37 -14.07 21.33
C GLY A 620 1.59 -12.81 21.63
N THR A 621 2.30 -11.85 22.20
CA THR A 621 1.80 -10.52 22.49
C THR A 621 2.92 -9.49 22.37
N GLY A 622 2.58 -8.25 22.01
CA GLY A 622 3.57 -7.20 21.91
C GLY A 622 3.02 -5.89 21.36
N PHE A 623 3.89 -4.88 21.36
CA PHE A 623 3.58 -3.58 20.80
C PHE A 623 4.19 -3.47 19.40
N PHE A 624 3.46 -2.78 18.51
CA PHE A 624 3.87 -2.57 17.12
C PHE A 624 3.74 -1.09 16.80
N THR A 625 4.87 -0.47 16.46
CA THR A 625 4.94 0.92 16.01
C THR A 625 4.90 0.96 14.50
N GLY A 626 3.97 1.73 13.94
CA GLY A 626 3.83 1.99 12.52
C GLY A 626 4.43 3.33 12.11
N ARG A 627 4.49 3.56 10.79
CA ARG A 627 4.70 4.89 10.23
C ARG A 627 3.35 5.58 10.07
N LEU A 628 3.36 6.89 9.97
CA LEU A 628 2.22 7.66 9.49
C LEU A 628 2.45 8.02 8.02
N PRO A 629 1.40 8.25 7.24
CA PRO A 629 1.52 8.95 5.96
C PRO A 629 2.03 10.37 6.23
N PHE A 630 3.18 10.74 5.65
CA PHE A 630 3.83 12.02 5.96
C PHE A 630 3.15 13.23 5.31
N VAL A 631 2.15 13.03 4.46
CA VAL A 631 1.28 14.09 3.93
C VAL A 631 0.67 14.98 5.03
N TRP A 632 0.42 14.44 6.24
CA TRP A 632 -0.12 15.20 7.35
C TRP A 632 0.84 16.27 7.85
N ILE A 633 2.13 15.94 7.98
CA ILE A 633 3.19 16.93 8.28
C ILE A 633 3.43 17.81 7.05
N GLY A 634 3.39 17.23 5.84
CA GLY A 634 3.49 17.97 4.58
C GLY A 634 2.42 19.05 4.42
N ASN A 635 1.18 18.79 4.85
CA ASN A 635 0.10 19.78 4.85
C ASN A 635 0.39 20.95 5.80
N GLN A 636 0.98 20.70 6.96
CA GLN A 636 1.43 21.74 7.88
C GLN A 636 2.56 22.58 7.24
N VAL A 637 3.48 21.96 6.48
CA VAL A 637 4.57 22.66 5.80
C VAL A 637 4.06 23.49 4.63
N ALA A 638 3.20 22.90 3.77
CA ALA A 638 2.80 23.49 2.49
C ALA A 638 1.76 24.61 2.65
N ASN A 639 0.85 24.48 3.61
CA ASN A 639 -0.34 25.33 3.70
C ASN A 639 -0.52 25.87 5.11
N PRO A 640 0.30 26.85 5.53
CA PRO A 640 0.26 27.36 6.90
C PRO A 640 -1.04 28.10 7.26
N ASN A 641 -1.81 28.62 6.30
CA ASN A 641 -2.91 29.53 6.61
C ASN A 641 -3.96 29.73 5.52
N PHE A 642 -4.09 28.82 4.54
CA PHE A 642 -5.05 29.02 3.44
C PHE A 642 -6.30 28.18 3.61
N PHE A 643 -7.49 28.77 3.53
CA PHE A 643 -8.82 28.22 3.81
C PHE A 643 -8.99 27.64 5.22
N PHE A 644 -7.95 27.02 5.78
CA PHE A 644 -7.90 26.42 7.10
C PHE A 644 -6.45 26.26 7.54
N TYR A 645 -6.25 26.16 8.86
CA TYR A 645 -4.94 25.89 9.44
C TYR A 645 -4.74 24.39 9.61
N ASN A 646 -3.52 23.92 9.41
CA ASN A 646 -3.10 22.55 9.66
C ASN A 646 -2.03 22.54 10.73
N PHE A 647 -2.24 21.79 11.80
CA PHE A 647 -1.27 21.62 12.86
C PHE A 647 -1.11 20.14 13.18
N THR A 648 0.06 19.77 13.66
CA THR A 648 0.27 18.49 14.33
C THR A 648 0.41 18.76 15.82
N ASP A 649 -0.32 18.01 16.65
CA ASP A 649 -0.23 18.16 18.13
C ASP A 649 1.22 17.99 18.57
N PRO A 650 1.79 18.93 19.36
CA PRO A 650 3.15 18.82 19.87
C PRO A 650 3.45 17.54 20.68
N ASN A 651 2.42 16.89 21.18
CA ASN A 651 2.52 15.61 21.90
C ASN A 651 2.13 14.40 21.04
N PHE A 652 1.93 14.59 19.73
CA PHE A 652 1.62 13.51 18.81
C PHE A 652 2.71 12.45 18.82
N LYS A 653 2.27 11.19 18.85
CA LYS A 653 3.12 10.01 18.77
C LYS A 653 2.77 9.20 17.51
N PHE A 654 3.77 8.59 16.90
CA PHE A 654 3.53 7.69 15.78
C PHE A 654 2.54 6.58 16.17
N PRO A 655 1.75 6.08 15.20
CA PRO A 655 0.75 5.05 15.48
C PRO A 655 1.38 3.83 16.17
N GLN A 656 0.79 3.40 17.28
CA GLN A 656 1.22 2.23 18.02
C GLN A 656 0.02 1.43 18.49
N VAL A 657 0.13 0.12 18.36
CA VAL A 657 -0.91 -0.83 18.78
C VAL A 657 -0.35 -1.89 19.71
N TRP A 658 -1.16 -2.36 20.63
CA TRP A 658 -0.96 -3.62 21.33
C TRP A 658 -1.67 -4.73 20.55
N ARG A 659 -0.94 -5.82 20.26
CA ARG A 659 -1.46 -6.92 19.47
C ARG A 659 -1.13 -8.27 20.12
N SER A 660 -2.13 -9.15 20.20
CA SER A 660 -1.96 -10.53 20.68
C SER A 660 -2.58 -11.50 19.70
N ASN A 661 -1.92 -12.64 19.48
CA ASN A 661 -2.50 -13.68 18.68
C ASN A 661 -2.31 -15.07 19.30
N LEU A 662 -3.22 -15.98 18.93
CA LEU A 662 -3.11 -17.41 19.19
C LEU A 662 -3.43 -18.16 17.90
N GLY A 663 -2.53 -19.01 17.47
CA GLY A 663 -2.66 -19.80 16.24
C GLY A 663 -2.49 -21.30 16.51
N TYR A 664 -3.27 -22.10 15.82
CA TYR A 664 -3.20 -23.56 15.86
C TYR A 664 -3.13 -24.11 14.44
N ASP A 665 -2.11 -24.95 14.18
CA ASP A 665 -1.94 -25.63 12.91
C ASP A 665 -1.91 -27.15 13.14
N ARG A 666 -2.62 -27.92 12.28
CA ARG A 666 -2.65 -29.39 12.35
C ARG A 666 -2.66 -30.00 10.96
N LYS A 667 -1.82 -31.00 10.77
CA LYS A 667 -1.85 -31.86 9.58
C LYS A 667 -2.81 -33.05 9.84
N MET A 668 -3.77 -33.25 8.93
CA MET A 668 -4.79 -34.27 8.96
C MET A 668 -4.77 -35.02 7.61
N GLY A 669 -3.97 -36.08 7.51
CA GLY A 669 -3.66 -36.71 6.22
C GLY A 669 -2.99 -35.71 5.27
N ASP A 670 -3.59 -35.49 4.10
CA ASP A 670 -3.10 -34.50 3.10
C ASP A 670 -3.56 -33.07 3.40
N TRP A 671 -4.47 -32.88 4.33
CA TRP A 671 -5.01 -31.57 4.69
C TRP A 671 -4.17 -30.91 5.78
N VAL A 672 -4.05 -29.61 5.71
CA VAL A 672 -3.52 -28.75 6.77
C VAL A 672 -4.62 -27.80 7.20
N PHE A 673 -4.99 -27.91 8.45
CA PHE A 673 -5.88 -26.98 9.14
C PHE A 673 -5.04 -25.91 9.82
N THR A 674 -5.42 -24.63 9.66
CA THR A 674 -4.85 -23.47 10.33
C THR A 674 -5.96 -22.60 10.89
N MET A 675 -5.86 -22.23 12.16
CA MET A 675 -6.73 -21.26 12.82
C MET A 675 -5.89 -20.18 13.48
N ASP A 676 -6.28 -18.93 13.31
CA ASP A 676 -5.66 -17.76 13.95
C ASP A 676 -6.73 -16.90 14.61
N ILE A 677 -6.49 -16.52 15.85
CA ILE A 677 -7.24 -15.49 16.60
C ILE A 677 -6.29 -14.32 16.82
N LEU A 678 -6.70 -13.12 16.46
CA LEU A 678 -5.91 -11.92 16.56
C LEU A 678 -6.73 -10.81 17.22
N TYR A 679 -6.21 -10.22 18.29
CA TYR A 679 -6.75 -9.04 18.93
C TYR A 679 -5.77 -7.88 18.83
N THR A 680 -6.25 -6.71 18.45
CA THR A 680 -5.46 -5.47 18.35
C THR A 680 -6.17 -4.35 19.08
N LYS A 681 -5.46 -3.61 19.92
CA LYS A 681 -5.93 -2.42 20.65
C LYS A 681 -5.06 -1.22 20.28
N ASP A 682 -5.70 -0.09 19.98
CA ASP A 682 -4.99 1.16 19.74
C ASP A 682 -4.40 1.72 21.05
N LEU A 683 -3.12 2.09 20.97
CA LEU A 683 -2.40 2.83 22.01
C LEU A 683 -2.23 4.30 21.61
N HIS A 684 -1.89 4.53 20.34
CA HIS A 684 -1.74 5.84 19.70
C HIS A 684 -2.25 5.74 18.27
N ALA A 685 -3.57 5.77 18.06
CA ALA A 685 -4.14 5.91 16.72
C ALA A 685 -4.16 7.38 16.31
N ALA A 686 -4.04 7.66 15.01
CA ALA A 686 -4.18 9.01 14.49
C ALA A 686 -5.67 9.42 14.44
N MET A 687 -5.95 10.67 14.71
CA MET A 687 -7.28 11.28 14.58
C MET A 687 -7.14 12.75 14.20
N VAL A 688 -7.95 13.20 13.25
CA VAL A 688 -8.05 14.62 12.89
C VAL A 688 -9.18 15.26 13.68
N ARG A 689 -8.91 16.41 14.31
CA ARG A 689 -9.88 17.25 15.03
C ARG A 689 -9.93 18.63 14.38
N ASN A 690 -11.00 19.37 14.59
CA ASN A 690 -11.15 20.76 14.14
C ASN A 690 -11.29 21.69 15.34
N TYR A 691 -10.18 22.31 15.76
CA TYR A 691 -10.17 23.23 16.89
C TYR A 691 -10.63 24.66 16.53
N GLY A 692 -11.03 24.90 15.28
CA GLY A 692 -11.80 26.07 14.88
C GLY A 692 -13.25 26.07 15.36
N LEU A 693 -13.70 24.92 15.91
CA LEU A 693 -15.05 24.73 16.48
C LEU A 693 -14.99 24.71 18.00
N LYS A 694 -15.75 25.60 18.63
CA LYS A 694 -16.02 25.59 20.07
C LYS A 694 -17.06 24.51 20.40
N LEU A 695 -17.42 24.39 21.68
CA LEU A 695 -18.54 23.53 22.05
C LEU A 695 -19.85 24.05 21.42
N PRO A 696 -20.69 23.17 20.88
CA PRO A 696 -21.93 23.58 20.21
C PRO A 696 -22.93 24.16 21.22
N THR A 697 -23.53 25.32 20.90
CA THR A 697 -24.53 25.99 21.75
C THR A 697 -25.96 25.93 21.18
N GLY A 698 -26.10 25.54 19.90
CA GLY A 698 -27.38 25.35 19.24
C GLY A 698 -27.87 23.90 19.31
N THR A 699 -29.20 23.72 19.08
CA THR A 699 -29.80 22.39 18.88
C THR A 699 -30.76 22.42 17.68
N LEU A 700 -30.89 21.28 17.02
CA LEU A 700 -31.89 21.11 15.98
C LEU A 700 -33.29 21.27 16.55
N LYS A 701 -34.20 21.83 15.77
CA LYS A 701 -35.60 21.99 16.15
C LYS A 701 -36.43 20.78 15.71
N GLY A 702 -37.36 20.34 16.54
CA GLY A 702 -38.27 19.23 16.28
C GLY A 702 -37.92 17.98 17.09
N PRO A 703 -38.25 16.79 16.62
CA PRO A 703 -37.96 15.53 17.31
C PRO A 703 -36.45 15.22 17.45
N ASP A 704 -35.65 15.71 16.52
CA ASP A 704 -34.19 15.56 16.55
C ASP A 704 -33.62 16.76 17.31
N THR A 705 -33.06 16.51 18.49
CA THR A 705 -32.48 17.53 19.37
C THR A 705 -30.97 17.51 19.38
N ARG A 706 -30.35 16.93 18.35
CA ARG A 706 -28.89 16.91 18.24
C ARG A 706 -28.28 18.31 18.27
N PRO A 707 -27.11 18.48 18.91
CA PRO A 707 -26.41 19.76 18.91
C PRO A 707 -26.01 20.20 17.49
N ILE A 708 -26.08 21.48 17.24
CA ILE A 708 -25.60 22.13 16.02
C ILE A 708 -24.67 23.28 16.36
N TYR A 709 -23.74 23.58 15.47
CA TYR A 709 -22.84 24.71 15.61
C TYR A 709 -23.48 25.96 15.05
N THR A 710 -23.58 26.98 15.89
CA THR A 710 -23.97 28.33 15.47
C THR A 710 -22.73 29.12 14.98
N ASN A 711 -22.94 30.31 14.43
CA ASN A 711 -21.84 31.19 14.05
C ASN A 711 -20.96 31.59 15.24
N ASN A 712 -21.51 31.65 16.45
CA ASN A 712 -20.78 31.97 17.68
C ASN A 712 -19.88 30.81 18.15
N ASP A 713 -20.15 29.61 17.69
CA ASP A 713 -19.40 28.42 18.01
C ASP A 713 -18.17 28.23 17.07
N ARG A 714 -17.93 29.18 16.19
CA ARG A 714 -16.83 29.15 15.21
C ARG A 714 -15.77 30.19 15.58
N THR A 715 -14.51 29.86 15.34
CA THR A 715 -13.41 30.83 15.40
C THR A 715 -13.44 31.68 14.14
N LEU A 716 -13.42 33.00 14.32
CA LEU A 716 -13.42 33.96 13.23
C LEU A 716 -12.01 34.51 13.02
N VAL A 717 -11.54 34.46 11.78
CA VAL A 717 -10.26 35.04 11.35
C VAL A 717 -10.54 35.97 10.17
N PHE A 718 -10.09 37.22 10.27
CA PHE A 718 -10.39 38.28 9.27
C PHE A 718 -11.90 38.41 8.97
N GLY A 719 -12.76 38.20 9.98
CA GLY A 719 -14.22 38.29 9.85
C GLY A 719 -14.91 37.05 9.25
N GLY A 720 -14.16 36.02 8.83
CA GLY A 720 -14.67 34.77 8.32
C GLY A 720 -14.48 33.59 9.26
N ALA A 721 -15.42 32.64 9.27
CA ALA A 721 -15.27 31.38 10.01
C ALA A 721 -14.09 30.58 9.44
N THR A 722 -13.19 30.17 10.31
CA THR A 722 -11.99 29.44 9.93
C THR A 722 -11.85 28.14 10.70
N ASN A 723 -11.38 27.11 10.05
CA ASN A 723 -11.09 25.80 10.63
C ASN A 723 -9.60 25.70 11.03
N ALA A 724 -9.34 24.92 12.07
CA ALA A 724 -8.00 24.50 12.45
C ALA A 724 -7.98 22.99 12.62
N TYR A 725 -7.45 22.28 11.65
CA TYR A 725 -7.34 20.84 11.69
C TYR A 725 -6.08 20.43 12.45
N ILE A 726 -6.28 19.66 13.52
CA ILE A 726 -5.22 19.18 14.40
C ILE A 726 -5.06 17.68 14.17
N PHE A 727 -3.87 17.27 13.74
CA PHE A 727 -3.49 15.87 13.66
C PHE A 727 -3.00 15.42 15.04
N SER A 728 -3.78 14.58 15.69
CA SER A 728 -3.65 14.22 17.10
C SER A 728 -3.79 12.71 17.32
N ASN A 729 -3.62 12.23 18.55
CA ASN A 729 -3.79 10.83 18.90
C ASN A 729 -5.12 10.55 19.62
N THR A 730 -5.55 9.30 19.50
CA THR A 730 -6.62 8.69 20.31
C THR A 730 -6.22 7.26 20.72
N LYS A 731 -6.81 6.78 21.83
CA LYS A 731 -6.69 5.38 22.29
C LYS A 731 -7.96 4.58 21.98
N VAL A 732 -8.91 5.23 21.31
CA VAL A 732 -10.22 4.65 21.00
C VAL A 732 -10.11 3.88 19.69
N GLY A 733 -10.14 2.56 19.78
CA GLY A 733 -10.10 1.67 18.65
C GLY A 733 -9.61 0.27 19.01
N TYR A 734 -10.13 -0.73 18.32
CA TYR A 734 -9.70 -2.12 18.42
C TYR A 734 -10.08 -2.90 17.16
N SER A 735 -9.46 -4.05 16.97
CA SER A 735 -9.96 -5.08 16.05
C SER A 735 -9.83 -6.47 16.67
N PHE A 736 -10.86 -7.29 16.46
CA PHE A 736 -10.87 -8.71 16.76
C PHE A 736 -11.05 -9.47 15.44
N ASN A 737 -10.12 -10.35 15.14
CA ASN A 737 -10.11 -11.12 13.92
C ASN A 737 -9.95 -12.59 14.22
N THR A 738 -10.76 -13.44 13.61
CA THR A 738 -10.61 -14.90 13.66
C THR A 738 -10.63 -15.44 12.25
N SER A 739 -9.59 -16.19 11.89
CA SER A 739 -9.49 -16.83 10.58
C SER A 739 -9.29 -18.33 10.71
N VAL A 740 -9.95 -19.06 9.82
CA VAL A 740 -9.79 -20.50 9.67
C VAL A 740 -9.44 -20.81 8.23
N GLN A 741 -8.46 -21.65 8.00
CA GLN A 741 -8.03 -22.07 6.68
C GLN A 741 -7.84 -23.58 6.63
N LEU A 742 -8.32 -24.19 5.55
CA LEU A 742 -8.11 -25.60 5.23
C LEU A 742 -7.40 -25.68 3.88
N ARG A 743 -6.22 -26.30 3.85
CA ARG A 743 -5.39 -26.43 2.64
C ARG A 743 -5.06 -27.90 2.37
N ARG A 744 -5.17 -28.31 1.13
CA ARG A 744 -4.69 -29.60 0.66
C ARG A 744 -3.75 -29.40 -0.53
N ASN A 745 -2.56 -29.97 -0.41
CA ASN A 745 -1.62 -30.07 -1.53
C ASN A 745 -1.65 -31.52 -2.04
N PHE A 746 -1.71 -31.67 -3.35
CA PHE A 746 -1.66 -32.97 -4.04
C PHE A 746 -0.75 -32.85 -5.25
N LYS A 747 -0.46 -33.95 -5.91
CA LYS A 747 0.43 -33.95 -7.07
C LYS A 747 -0.07 -32.95 -8.12
N ASN A 748 0.75 -31.93 -8.41
CA ASN A 748 0.49 -30.87 -9.39
C ASN A 748 -0.79 -30.06 -9.12
N GLY A 749 -1.17 -29.86 -7.84
CA GLY A 749 -2.35 -29.08 -7.49
C GLY A 749 -2.48 -28.72 -6.02
N GLN A 750 -3.40 -27.81 -5.76
CA GLN A 750 -3.73 -27.31 -4.42
C GLN A 750 -5.21 -26.95 -4.34
N ILE A 751 -5.81 -27.16 -3.20
CA ILE A 751 -7.11 -26.58 -2.82
C ILE A 751 -6.91 -25.85 -1.50
N MET A 752 -7.52 -24.67 -1.39
CA MET A 752 -7.55 -23.88 -0.17
C MET A 752 -8.95 -23.31 0.03
N LEU A 753 -9.47 -23.46 1.25
CA LEU A 753 -10.71 -22.85 1.72
C LEU A 753 -10.38 -22.02 2.96
N GLY A 754 -10.96 -20.85 3.04
CA GLY A 754 -10.74 -19.93 4.16
C GLY A 754 -12.01 -19.19 4.58
N TYR A 755 -12.12 -18.93 5.87
CA TYR A 755 -13.15 -18.07 6.45
C TYR A 755 -12.50 -17.07 7.39
N ASN A 756 -13.02 -15.87 7.40
CA ASN A 756 -12.60 -14.80 8.30
C ASN A 756 -13.80 -14.09 8.93
N TYR A 757 -13.73 -13.89 10.23
CA TYR A 757 -14.59 -13.00 10.97
C TYR A 757 -13.80 -11.80 11.48
N LEU A 758 -14.33 -10.59 11.31
CA LEU A 758 -13.71 -9.34 11.72
C LEU A 758 -14.72 -8.47 12.47
N ASP A 759 -14.35 -8.00 13.66
CA ASP A 759 -15.00 -6.87 14.35
C ASP A 759 -13.93 -5.79 14.57
N ALA A 760 -13.94 -4.78 13.70
CA ALA A 760 -13.00 -3.66 13.76
C ALA A 760 -13.76 -2.36 13.97
N LYS A 761 -13.30 -1.59 14.95
CA LYS A 761 -13.86 -0.28 15.29
C LYS A 761 -12.74 0.72 15.59
N ASP A 762 -12.92 1.94 15.13
CA ASP A 762 -12.00 3.05 15.37
C ASP A 762 -12.77 4.35 15.63
N ALA A 763 -12.06 5.41 15.98
CA ALA A 763 -12.63 6.74 16.12
C ALA A 763 -12.39 7.62 14.88
N SER A 764 -11.42 7.22 14.05
CA SER A 764 -11.10 7.86 12.77
C SER A 764 -10.40 6.84 11.90
N SER A 765 -10.99 6.52 10.77
CA SER A 765 -10.38 5.61 9.79
C SER A 765 -9.29 6.31 8.95
N VAL A 766 -9.16 7.63 9.05
CA VAL A 766 -8.20 8.50 8.32
C VAL A 766 -8.16 8.12 6.84
N GLU A 767 -9.32 8.20 6.20
CA GLU A 767 -9.56 7.69 4.86
C GLU A 767 -9.05 8.62 3.74
N ALA A 768 -8.76 9.88 4.07
CA ALA A 768 -8.35 10.91 3.11
C ALA A 768 -7.05 11.59 3.52
N GLU A 769 -6.33 12.11 2.51
CA GLU A 769 -5.07 12.83 2.67
C GLU A 769 -5.27 14.31 3.02
N ILE A 770 -6.44 14.88 2.69
CA ILE A 770 -6.80 16.25 3.01
C ILE A 770 -7.43 16.29 4.40
N SER A 771 -6.96 17.19 5.25
CA SER A 771 -7.39 17.27 6.66
C SER A 771 -8.89 17.50 6.83
N SER A 772 -9.51 18.34 5.99
CA SER A 772 -10.96 18.56 6.01
C SER A 772 -11.73 17.29 5.71
N ASP A 773 -11.35 16.57 4.64
CA ASP A 773 -12.06 15.38 4.20
C ASP A 773 -11.94 14.24 5.23
N ALA A 774 -10.75 14.09 5.83
CA ALA A 774 -10.53 13.11 6.88
C ALA A 774 -11.34 13.44 8.15
N PHE A 775 -11.47 14.73 8.49
CA PHE A 775 -12.28 15.17 9.62
C PHE A 775 -13.79 14.96 9.35
N ASP A 776 -14.28 15.30 8.17
CA ASP A 776 -15.70 15.21 7.78
C ASP A 776 -16.23 13.76 7.77
N ARG A 777 -15.32 12.78 7.67
CA ARG A 777 -15.65 11.35 7.70
C ARG A 777 -15.58 10.72 9.09
N ASN A 778 -15.16 11.46 10.11
CA ASN A 778 -15.18 10.96 11.47
C ASN A 778 -16.63 10.76 11.94
N PRO A 779 -16.92 9.64 12.61
CA PRO A 779 -18.21 9.47 13.26
C PRO A 779 -18.38 10.49 14.38
N ALA A 780 -19.54 11.13 14.48
CA ALA A 780 -19.79 12.16 15.49
C ALA A 780 -21.16 12.01 16.14
N ILE A 781 -21.20 12.18 17.46
CA ILE A 781 -22.39 12.40 18.27
C ILE A 781 -22.04 13.54 19.24
N ASN A 782 -22.91 14.54 19.35
CA ASN A 782 -22.70 15.75 20.15
C ASN A 782 -21.55 16.61 19.60
N HIS A 783 -20.38 16.61 20.23
CA HIS A 783 -19.25 17.40 19.76
C HIS A 783 -18.40 16.60 18.79
N VAL A 784 -18.14 17.17 17.60
CA VAL A 784 -17.47 16.49 16.47
C VAL A 784 -16.00 16.15 16.72
N ASN A 785 -15.35 16.81 17.72
CA ASN A 785 -13.98 16.53 18.10
C ASN A 785 -13.84 15.35 19.09
N ASN A 786 -14.94 14.83 19.61
CA ASN A 786 -14.92 13.67 20.51
C ASN A 786 -14.59 12.39 19.75
N ALA A 787 -13.70 11.59 20.32
CA ALA A 787 -13.37 10.28 19.78
C ALA A 787 -14.53 9.30 20.04
N LEU A 788 -15.32 9.01 19.01
CA LEU A 788 -16.45 8.09 19.06
C LEU A 788 -16.07 6.75 18.44
N LEU A 789 -16.23 5.66 19.20
CA LEU A 789 -15.97 4.32 18.68
C LEU A 789 -17.09 3.90 17.72
N ALA A 790 -16.75 3.76 16.45
CA ALA A 790 -17.64 3.32 15.37
C ALA A 790 -17.01 2.20 14.54
N PRO A 791 -17.79 1.46 13.74
CA PRO A 791 -17.22 0.47 12.81
C PRO A 791 -16.20 1.12 11.88
N SER A 792 -15.06 0.44 11.70
CA SER A 792 -14.03 0.88 10.76
C SER A 792 -14.54 0.85 9.33
N LEU A 793 -14.11 1.79 8.49
CA LEU A 793 -14.41 1.82 7.06
C LEU A 793 -13.66 0.73 6.27
N PHE A 794 -12.69 0.06 6.90
CA PHE A 794 -11.84 -0.95 6.28
C PHE A 794 -12.19 -2.37 6.73
N GLY A 795 -12.03 -3.31 5.79
CA GLY A 795 -12.26 -4.73 6.01
C GLY A 795 -13.74 -5.13 5.91
N THR A 796 -13.99 -6.42 5.96
CA THR A 796 -15.33 -7.02 5.86
C THR A 796 -15.61 -7.92 7.05
N LYS A 797 -16.82 -7.85 7.61
CA LYS A 797 -17.18 -8.59 8.83
C LYS A 797 -17.11 -10.10 8.64
N HIS A 798 -17.69 -10.61 7.56
CA HIS A 798 -17.66 -12.01 7.19
C HIS A 798 -17.09 -12.18 5.80
N ARG A 799 -16.08 -13.03 5.66
CA ARG A 799 -15.44 -13.28 4.38
C ARG A 799 -15.14 -14.77 4.22
N PHE A 800 -15.58 -15.33 3.08
CA PHE A 800 -15.26 -16.68 2.64
C PHE A 800 -14.39 -16.60 1.39
N ILE A 801 -13.34 -17.41 1.33
CA ILE A 801 -12.47 -17.53 0.17
C ILE A 801 -12.26 -18.99 -0.17
N GLY A 802 -12.15 -19.26 -1.47
CA GLY A 802 -11.76 -20.55 -2.00
C GLY A 802 -10.81 -20.38 -3.15
N SER A 803 -9.78 -21.21 -3.23
CA SER A 803 -8.92 -21.29 -4.39
C SER A 803 -8.53 -22.72 -4.70
N ALA A 804 -8.43 -23.04 -5.97
CA ALA A 804 -7.94 -24.33 -6.41
C ALA A 804 -7.18 -24.19 -7.71
N PHE A 805 -6.18 -25.03 -7.92
CA PHE A 805 -5.58 -25.26 -9.21
C PHE A 805 -5.14 -26.71 -9.39
N LYS A 806 -5.12 -27.15 -10.66
CA LYS A 806 -4.61 -28.47 -11.06
C LYS A 806 -3.87 -28.32 -12.37
N THR A 807 -2.64 -28.84 -12.42
CA THR A 807 -1.83 -28.92 -13.62
C THR A 807 -1.88 -30.35 -14.18
N PHE A 808 -2.19 -30.48 -15.45
CA PHE A 808 -2.20 -31.69 -16.23
C PHE A 808 -0.98 -31.67 -17.15
N GLU A 809 -0.05 -32.61 -16.98
CA GLU A 809 1.18 -32.73 -17.76
C GLU A 809 1.01 -33.78 -18.84
N TYR A 810 1.44 -33.49 -20.07
CA TYR A 810 1.41 -34.42 -21.22
C TYR A 810 2.61 -34.12 -22.13
N GLY A 811 3.64 -34.93 -21.96
CA GLY A 811 4.91 -34.76 -22.67
C GLY A 811 5.61 -33.42 -22.28
N PRO A 812 6.00 -32.59 -23.24
CA PRO A 812 6.61 -31.28 -22.98
C PRO A 812 5.58 -30.20 -22.60
N TRP A 813 4.28 -30.51 -22.70
CA TRP A 813 3.20 -29.54 -22.51
C TRP A 813 2.49 -29.77 -21.19
N ALA A 814 1.93 -28.69 -20.66
CA ALA A 814 1.09 -28.75 -19.48
C ALA A 814 -0.08 -27.77 -19.58
N THR A 815 -1.22 -28.15 -19.02
CA THR A 815 -2.39 -27.28 -18.86
C THR A 815 -2.69 -27.10 -17.39
N THR A 816 -2.84 -25.88 -16.94
CA THR A 816 -3.29 -25.57 -15.57
C THR A 816 -4.69 -24.98 -15.63
N VAL A 817 -5.61 -25.59 -14.87
CA VAL A 817 -6.95 -25.06 -14.62
C VAL A 817 -6.96 -24.52 -13.20
N SER A 818 -7.42 -23.30 -13.00
CA SER A 818 -7.47 -22.67 -11.67
C SER A 818 -8.72 -21.83 -11.47
N THR A 819 -9.10 -21.69 -10.19
CA THR A 819 -10.24 -20.91 -9.78
C THR A 819 -9.94 -20.17 -8.47
N PHE A 820 -10.53 -19.00 -8.31
CA PHE A 820 -10.62 -18.27 -7.07
C PHE A 820 -12.06 -17.82 -6.88
N VAL A 821 -12.58 -18.00 -5.67
CA VAL A 821 -13.94 -17.62 -5.27
C VAL A 821 -13.85 -16.81 -4.00
N GLN A 822 -14.57 -15.72 -3.95
CA GLN A 822 -14.71 -14.91 -2.74
C GLN A 822 -16.19 -14.55 -2.56
N TYR A 823 -16.65 -14.66 -1.32
CA TYR A 823 -17.87 -14.04 -0.83
C TYR A 823 -17.51 -13.17 0.37
N ALA A 824 -17.91 -11.91 0.36
CA ALA A 824 -17.67 -10.98 1.45
C ALA A 824 -18.96 -10.21 1.74
N GLN A 825 -19.32 -10.13 3.00
CA GLN A 825 -20.39 -9.25 3.46
C GLN A 825 -19.91 -7.80 3.24
N GLY A 826 -20.78 -6.94 2.66
CA GLY A 826 -20.45 -5.53 2.42
C GLY A 826 -20.00 -4.81 3.68
N GLY A 827 -19.26 -3.72 3.47
CA GLY A 827 -18.76 -2.87 4.55
C GLY A 827 -19.89 -2.24 5.37
N THR A 828 -19.54 -1.61 6.47
CA THR A 828 -20.48 -1.06 7.47
C THR A 828 -21.39 0.05 6.96
N THR A 829 -21.09 0.64 5.82
CA THR A 829 -21.86 1.73 5.19
C THR A 829 -22.79 1.25 4.07
N GLN A 830 -22.60 0.01 3.59
CA GLN A 830 -23.44 -0.58 2.55
C GLN A 830 -23.73 -2.03 2.91
N ASN A 831 -25.02 -2.39 2.91
CA ASN A 831 -25.48 -3.78 3.15
C ASN A 831 -25.23 -4.70 1.94
N ASP A 832 -24.35 -4.33 1.05
CA ASP A 832 -24.11 -5.05 -0.19
C ASP A 832 -23.17 -6.24 0.04
N ASN A 833 -23.64 -7.42 -0.25
CA ASN A 833 -22.81 -8.62 -0.31
C ASN A 833 -22.05 -8.63 -1.63
N VAL A 834 -20.74 -8.84 -1.55
CA VAL A 834 -19.88 -8.95 -2.73
C VAL A 834 -19.51 -10.41 -2.94
N ALA A 835 -19.81 -10.94 -4.12
CA ALA A 835 -19.33 -12.23 -4.58
C ALA A 835 -18.36 -12.02 -5.74
N ASP A 836 -17.15 -12.56 -5.61
CA ASP A 836 -16.12 -12.54 -6.65
C ASP A 836 -15.77 -13.99 -7.03
N PHE A 837 -15.99 -14.33 -8.27
CA PHE A 837 -15.65 -15.64 -8.83
C PHE A 837 -14.69 -15.46 -9.99
N ARG A 838 -13.50 -16.09 -9.89
CA ARG A 838 -12.47 -16.04 -10.92
C ARG A 838 -12.10 -17.43 -11.36
N PHE A 839 -11.99 -17.61 -12.64
CA PHE A 839 -11.55 -18.84 -13.27
C PHE A 839 -10.43 -18.51 -14.25
N SER A 840 -9.38 -19.33 -14.29
CA SER A 840 -8.35 -19.23 -15.31
C SER A 840 -7.99 -20.60 -15.88
N TYR A 841 -7.61 -20.57 -17.14
CA TYR A 841 -7.09 -21.71 -17.88
C TYR A 841 -5.75 -21.30 -18.48
N THR A 842 -4.69 -21.99 -18.12
CA THR A 842 -3.33 -21.70 -18.59
C THR A 842 -2.76 -22.92 -19.30
N TYR A 843 -2.24 -22.68 -20.49
CA TYR A 843 -1.53 -23.66 -21.29
C TYR A 843 -0.05 -23.29 -21.35
N SER A 844 0.83 -24.27 -21.13
CA SER A 844 2.29 -24.06 -21.20
C SER A 844 2.94 -25.21 -21.97
N GLY A 845 3.96 -24.89 -22.70
CA GLY A 845 4.81 -25.79 -23.44
C GLY A 845 6.26 -25.83 -22.98
#